data_9a7c113aeac46cddb3422abf701b3899
#
_entry.id   9a7c113aeac46cddb3422abf701b3899
#
_cell.length_a   1.000
_cell.length_b   1.000
_cell.length_c   1.000
_cell.angle_alpha   90.00
_cell.angle_beta   90.00
_cell.angle_gamma   90.00
#
_symmetry.space_group_name_H-M   'P 1'
#
loop_
_entity.id
_entity.type
_entity.pdbx_description
1 polymer ?
#
loop_
_entity_poly.entity_id
_entity_poly.type
_entity_poly.pdbx_seq_one_letter_code
_entity_poly.pdbx_strand_id
1 'polypeptide(L)'
;MHLHRIQSLAVVSLCLVLLAGCESPRKHERICGPIIPRQVTAEFRYEKIEEMQLTVWQAITDKKLPGGVLWLEHEGVCFHKSLGHRALVPTTEPMSEDTIFDAASLTKVIAATPAIMRLIEQGKVSLDDRVVKFIPEFGTLGKDVITMRQLLTHTSGLRPDVSLKPDWNGYDAAIRLACEEKLSAPPGTKIIYSDTGLYLVGEIVRRVSGLPLDQFVQREVFGPLGMSDTGFNPPRSKLARIAPTEVEHGQPVRGIVHDPRARRMGGVAGHAGLFTTAHDLALFARMMLNEGTLGSTRVFQPETVRLWTSVQTPPGVAGRRGLGWDIDTSYSGPRGKLFPIGSYGHTGWTGTSLWIDQFSKTFLIFLSNRNHPTEAGSVVALRAKLGTLAAEAVKNFNFAYVPGALAPREDSATSGRLRPSAAPVDTAAPVLNGIDVLAKNQFAQLKGLKLGLITNHTGQDRARNATIDLLHAAPGVSLVALFNPEHGIRGALDEKVSDSKDEQTGLPVFSLYGVRRTPAPEQLAGLDALVFDIQDIGCRFYTYPATLINCLEAAAKAKKKFIVLDRANPIGGNAVEGPLLVGTNSFVAWHNVPLRHGMTLGEVARMVNAERGFGADLTVIPVEGWARAQWFDELGQPWTNPSPNMRSLAAAALYPGVGLLESAICVGRGTDTPFEVVGAPYVTNDVRFAAELNRAGLPGVRFHAVRFTPTYSTFKDKPCGGARIVLTDRDALNAVDVGLTIAVTMQRLYGTNFAAEKMQVLLREPAVLAGIKAGKTLAELKAGWAADLEAFKKRRELFLLYR
;
A
#
# COMPACT_ATOMS: atom_id res chain seq x y z
N MET A 1 40.86 31.90 -57.31
CA MET A 1 39.41 31.79 -57.09
C MET A 1 38.97 30.31 -57.10
N HIS A 2 39.32 29.53 -56.08
CA HIS A 2 38.78 28.15 -55.92
C HIS A 2 39.30 27.58 -54.61
N LEU A 3 38.89 28.20 -53.49
CA LEU A 3 39.23 27.67 -52.13
C LEU A 3 38.25 28.08 -51.04
N HIS A 4 36.96 28.38 -51.39
CA HIS A 4 35.98 28.80 -50.39
C HIS A 4 34.62 28.05 -50.47
N ARG A 5 34.57 26.81 -51.05
CA ARG A 5 33.32 26.00 -51.14
C ARG A 5 33.39 24.61 -50.49
N ILE A 6 34.47 24.29 -49.79
CA ILE A 6 34.59 22.96 -49.14
C ILE A 6 34.43 22.98 -47.61
N GLN A 7 34.38 24.16 -46.99
CA GLN A 7 34.23 24.23 -45.50
C GLN A 7 32.80 24.28 -45.00
N SER A 8 31.76 24.41 -45.84
CA SER A 8 30.36 24.52 -45.40
C SER A 8 29.61 23.18 -45.42
N LEU A 9 30.18 22.11 -45.94
CA LEU A 9 29.50 20.77 -45.91
C LEU A 9 29.98 19.85 -44.77
N ALA A 10 31.12 20.13 -44.13
CA ALA A 10 31.63 19.35 -43.01
C ALA A 10 31.01 19.71 -41.64
N VAL A 11 30.45 20.90 -41.52
CA VAL A 11 29.83 21.37 -40.26
C VAL A 11 28.37 20.92 -40.13
N VAL A 12 27.65 20.69 -41.24
CA VAL A 12 26.27 20.19 -41.22
C VAL A 12 26.23 18.68 -40.96
N SER A 13 27.28 17.93 -41.35
CA SER A 13 27.32 16.47 -41.09
C SER A 13 27.71 16.12 -39.63
N LEU A 14 28.42 17.02 -38.94
CA LEU A 14 28.81 16.79 -37.53
C LEU A 14 27.71 17.17 -36.53
N CYS A 15 26.79 18.03 -36.91
CA CYS A 15 25.63 18.36 -36.09
C CYS A 15 24.49 17.31 -36.16
N LEU A 16 24.47 16.45 -37.20
CA LEU A 16 23.46 15.38 -37.32
C LEU A 16 23.88 14.08 -36.64
N VAL A 17 25.14 13.89 -36.27
CA VAL A 17 25.65 12.72 -35.53
C VAL A 17 25.61 12.96 -34.01
N LEU A 18 25.49 14.21 -33.54
CA LEU A 18 25.35 14.53 -32.11
C LEU A 18 23.91 14.63 -31.62
N LEU A 19 22.90 14.47 -32.51
CA LEU A 19 21.48 14.43 -32.14
C LEU A 19 20.90 13.01 -32.08
N ALA A 20 21.69 11.96 -32.38
CA ALA A 20 21.24 10.57 -32.26
C ALA A 20 21.69 9.88 -30.96
N GLY A 21 22.20 10.62 -29.98
CA GLY A 21 22.77 10.09 -28.75
C GLY A 21 22.07 10.56 -27.46
N CYS A 22 20.94 11.23 -27.55
CA CYS A 22 20.06 11.43 -26.39
C CYS A 22 18.92 10.39 -26.43
N GLU A 23 19.23 9.15 -26.14
CA GLU A 23 18.22 8.27 -25.61
C GLU A 23 17.71 8.92 -24.30
N SER A 24 16.49 9.45 -24.35
CA SER A 24 15.75 9.80 -23.16
C SER A 24 15.82 8.60 -22.20
N PRO A 25 16.02 8.79 -20.89
CA PRO A 25 15.95 7.68 -19.95
C PRO A 25 14.60 7.00 -20.19
N ARG A 26 14.64 5.72 -20.60
CA ARG A 26 13.44 4.89 -20.70
C ARG A 26 12.70 5.08 -19.39
N LYS A 27 11.54 5.72 -19.45
CA LYS A 27 10.61 5.72 -18.33
C LYS A 27 10.42 4.25 -17.98
N HIS A 28 10.95 3.83 -16.84
CA HIS A 28 10.60 2.52 -16.31
C HIS A 28 9.08 2.51 -16.22
N GLU A 29 8.42 1.83 -17.14
CA GLU A 29 7.02 1.51 -16.99
C GLU A 29 6.92 0.80 -15.67
N ARG A 30 6.24 1.42 -14.71
CA ARG A 30 5.84 0.75 -13.49
C ARG A 30 4.93 -0.37 -13.96
N ILE A 31 5.41 -1.60 -13.86
CA ILE A 31 4.71 -2.80 -14.32
C ILE A 31 3.43 -3.04 -13.47
N CYS A 32 3.35 -2.47 -12.27
CA CYS A 32 2.08 -2.10 -11.65
C CYS A 32 1.77 -0.67 -12.08
N GLY A 33 0.80 -0.49 -12.94
CA GLY A 33 0.13 0.78 -13.13
C GLY A 33 -0.39 1.31 -11.77
N PRO A 34 -0.86 2.54 -11.70
CA PRO A 34 -1.49 3.03 -10.48
C PRO A 34 -2.52 1.99 -10.03
N ILE A 35 -2.43 1.55 -8.77
CA ILE A 35 -3.35 0.55 -8.22
C ILE A 35 -4.74 1.14 -8.39
N ILE A 36 -5.53 0.56 -9.32
CA ILE A 36 -6.94 0.91 -9.45
C ILE A 36 -7.65 0.10 -8.37
N PRO A 37 -8.21 0.72 -7.32
CA PRO A 37 -8.83 0.00 -6.21
C PRO A 37 -9.83 -1.07 -6.65
N ARG A 38 -10.54 -0.84 -7.75
CA ARG A 38 -11.46 -1.81 -8.34
C ARG A 38 -10.77 -3.10 -8.80
N GLN A 39 -9.58 -3.03 -9.38
CA GLN A 39 -8.83 -4.23 -9.76
C GLN A 39 -8.39 -5.00 -8.51
N VAL A 40 -7.92 -4.29 -7.49
CA VAL A 40 -7.54 -4.91 -6.21
C VAL A 40 -8.77 -5.57 -5.56
N THR A 41 -9.90 -4.87 -5.48
CA THR A 41 -11.13 -5.42 -4.89
C THR A 41 -11.81 -6.48 -5.75
N ALA A 42 -11.56 -6.54 -7.06
CA ALA A 42 -12.01 -7.63 -7.91
C ALA A 42 -11.28 -8.94 -7.56
N GLU A 43 -9.97 -8.88 -7.39
CA GLU A 43 -9.12 -10.05 -7.16
C GLU A 43 -8.94 -10.39 -5.68
N PHE A 44 -9.05 -9.40 -4.79
CA PHE A 44 -8.78 -9.58 -3.38
C PHE A 44 -9.97 -9.22 -2.49
N ARG A 45 -10.11 -9.91 -1.38
CA ARG A 45 -10.91 -9.51 -0.22
C ARG A 45 -10.13 -8.42 0.52
N TYR A 46 -10.55 -7.17 0.36
CA TYR A 46 -9.81 -6.01 0.84
C TYR A 46 -9.65 -6.01 2.36
N GLU A 47 -10.63 -6.53 3.09
CA GLU A 47 -10.56 -6.74 4.54
C GLU A 47 -9.37 -7.61 4.96
N LYS A 48 -8.95 -8.56 4.11
CA LYS A 48 -7.78 -9.39 4.37
C LYS A 48 -6.47 -8.66 4.12
N ILE A 49 -6.45 -7.78 3.12
CA ILE A 49 -5.33 -6.88 2.88
C ILE A 49 -5.16 -5.92 4.08
N GLU A 50 -6.25 -5.37 4.60
CA GLU A 50 -6.21 -4.54 5.80
C GLU A 50 -5.72 -5.33 7.01
N GLU A 51 -6.19 -6.56 7.20
CA GLU A 51 -5.70 -7.43 8.27
C GLU A 51 -4.20 -7.73 8.13
N MET A 52 -3.68 -7.87 6.91
CA MET A 52 -2.23 -8.00 6.66
C MET A 52 -1.47 -6.75 7.14
N GLN A 53 -1.93 -5.56 6.76
CA GLN A 53 -1.31 -4.30 7.19
C GLN A 53 -1.31 -4.16 8.71
N LEU A 54 -2.43 -4.49 9.35
CA LEU A 54 -2.57 -4.45 10.80
C LEU A 54 -1.66 -5.45 11.50
N THR A 55 -1.51 -6.63 10.91
CA THR A 55 -0.60 -7.66 11.45
C THR A 55 0.85 -7.16 11.44
N VAL A 56 1.24 -6.40 10.41
CA VAL A 56 2.57 -5.76 10.38
C VAL A 56 2.65 -4.63 11.42
N TRP A 57 1.63 -3.77 11.51
CA TRP A 57 1.59 -2.69 12.49
C TRP A 57 1.65 -3.21 13.94
N GLN A 58 0.96 -4.31 14.23
CA GLN A 58 1.05 -4.94 15.55
C GLN A 58 2.48 -5.41 15.85
N ALA A 59 3.16 -5.99 14.87
CA ALA A 59 4.55 -6.41 15.03
C ALA A 59 5.52 -5.23 15.23
N ILE A 60 5.24 -4.07 14.59
CA ILE A 60 5.99 -2.81 14.82
C ILE A 60 5.73 -2.31 16.25
N THR A 61 4.48 -2.28 16.68
CA THR A 61 4.08 -1.87 18.04
C THR A 61 4.72 -2.77 19.09
N ASP A 62 4.79 -4.08 18.84
CA ASP A 62 5.46 -5.07 19.69
C ASP A 62 7.00 -4.98 19.62
N LYS A 63 7.56 -4.01 18.88
CA LYS A 63 9.00 -3.82 18.66
C LYS A 63 9.71 -5.05 18.08
N LYS A 64 9.02 -5.85 17.27
CA LYS A 64 9.61 -7.00 16.58
C LYS A 64 10.37 -6.60 15.32
N LEU A 65 10.05 -5.42 14.77
CA LEU A 65 10.69 -4.80 13.60
C LEU A 65 10.38 -3.29 13.60
N PRO A 66 11.21 -2.46 12.99
CA PRO A 66 10.94 -1.02 12.85
C PRO A 66 9.88 -0.71 11.79
N GLY A 67 9.80 -1.52 10.76
CA GLY A 67 8.88 -1.37 9.64
C GLY A 67 9.14 -2.37 8.54
N GLY A 68 8.41 -2.24 7.42
CA GLY A 68 8.61 -3.12 6.28
C GLY A 68 7.81 -2.70 5.05
N VAL A 69 8.07 -3.36 3.94
CA VAL A 69 7.32 -3.24 2.70
C VAL A 69 6.61 -4.56 2.43
N LEU A 70 5.29 -4.47 2.26
CA LEU A 70 4.41 -5.56 1.91
C LEU A 70 4.06 -5.47 0.43
N TRP A 71 4.11 -6.60 -0.30
CA TRP A 71 3.66 -6.72 -1.68
C TRP A 71 2.92 -8.03 -1.85
N LEU A 72 1.65 -7.95 -2.23
CA LEU A 72 0.82 -9.09 -2.61
C LEU A 72 0.39 -8.92 -4.06
N GLU A 73 0.52 -9.97 -4.86
CA GLU A 73 0.08 -9.96 -6.25
C GLU A 73 -0.60 -11.27 -6.63
N HIS A 74 -1.70 -11.17 -7.37
CA HIS A 74 -2.48 -12.28 -7.92
C HIS A 74 -2.91 -11.94 -9.34
N GLU A 75 -2.63 -12.84 -10.32
CA GLU A 75 -2.99 -12.66 -11.74
C GLU A 75 -2.57 -11.30 -12.33
N GLY A 76 -1.44 -10.74 -11.86
CA GLY A 76 -0.92 -9.45 -12.31
C GLY A 76 -1.55 -8.23 -11.62
N VAL A 77 -2.54 -8.42 -10.77
CA VAL A 77 -3.09 -7.36 -9.91
C VAL A 77 -2.31 -7.34 -8.61
N CYS A 78 -1.74 -6.19 -8.26
CA CYS A 78 -0.90 -6.05 -7.08
C CYS A 78 -1.44 -5.05 -6.06
N PHE A 79 -1.19 -5.36 -4.80
CA PHE A 79 -1.27 -4.45 -3.67
C PHE A 79 0.10 -4.35 -3.01
N HIS A 80 0.59 -3.14 -2.77
CA HIS A 80 1.83 -2.92 -2.03
C HIS A 80 1.71 -1.75 -1.06
N LYS A 81 2.46 -1.81 0.02
CA LYS A 81 2.43 -0.79 1.08
C LYS A 81 3.72 -0.79 1.89
N SER A 82 4.27 0.40 2.12
CA SER A 82 5.30 0.65 3.13
C SER A 82 4.67 0.95 4.48
N LEU A 83 5.22 0.40 5.56
CA LEU A 83 4.68 0.48 6.92
C LEU A 83 5.81 0.75 7.93
N GLY A 84 5.61 1.70 8.83
CA GLY A 84 6.58 2.05 9.87
C GLY A 84 7.80 2.82 9.37
N HIS A 85 8.96 2.46 9.89
CA HIS A 85 10.21 3.20 9.68
C HIS A 85 11.30 2.28 9.12
N ARG A 86 12.17 2.82 8.23
CA ARG A 86 13.36 2.09 7.77
C ARG A 86 14.54 2.24 8.73
N ALA A 87 14.56 3.33 9.51
CA ALA A 87 15.54 3.52 10.59
C ALA A 87 14.88 4.13 11.82
N LEU A 88 15.37 3.75 13.01
CA LEU A 88 14.97 4.31 14.31
C LEU A 88 16.09 5.14 14.92
N VAL A 89 17.33 4.87 14.58
CA VAL A 89 18.53 5.54 15.07
C VAL A 89 19.49 5.82 13.92
N PRO A 90 20.30 6.90 13.99
CA PRO A 90 20.32 7.95 15.01
C PRO A 90 19.08 8.85 14.96
N THR A 91 18.39 8.89 13.81
CA THR A 91 17.14 9.60 13.57
C THR A 91 16.10 8.66 12.99
N THR A 92 14.84 8.92 13.31
CA THR A 92 13.75 8.14 12.74
C THR A 92 13.56 8.52 11.26
N GLU A 93 13.60 7.53 10.37
CA GLU A 93 13.38 7.68 8.94
C GLU A 93 12.14 6.88 8.53
N PRO A 94 11.16 7.47 7.82
CA PRO A 94 9.97 6.74 7.38
C PRO A 94 10.34 5.64 6.39
N MET A 95 9.59 4.53 6.42
CA MET A 95 9.66 3.50 5.39
C MET A 95 9.07 4.02 4.09
N SER A 96 9.69 3.72 2.96
CA SER A 96 9.17 4.01 1.62
C SER A 96 9.12 2.74 0.77
N GLU A 97 8.29 2.70 -0.26
CA GLU A 97 8.13 1.51 -1.12
C GLU A 97 9.39 1.19 -1.92
N ASP A 98 10.21 2.20 -2.16
CA ASP A 98 11.51 2.08 -2.83
C ASP A 98 12.68 1.82 -1.87
N THR A 99 12.39 1.52 -0.61
CA THR A 99 13.42 1.16 0.38
C THR A 99 14.15 -0.10 -0.06
N ILE A 100 15.47 -0.04 -0.02
CA ILE A 100 16.37 -1.15 -0.34
C ILE A 100 16.73 -1.89 0.95
N PHE A 101 16.62 -3.21 0.93
CA PHE A 101 16.88 -4.08 2.08
C PHE A 101 18.05 -5.01 1.81
N ASP A 102 18.84 -5.28 2.83
CA ASP A 102 19.71 -6.47 2.85
C ASP A 102 18.80 -7.70 2.79
N ALA A 103 18.88 -8.43 1.70
CA ALA A 103 18.02 -9.57 1.40
C ALA A 103 18.37 -10.83 2.19
N ALA A 104 19.56 -10.83 2.85
CA ALA A 104 20.11 -11.97 3.56
C ALA A 104 20.03 -13.26 2.72
N SER A 105 19.45 -14.33 3.25
CA SER A 105 19.37 -15.62 2.57
C SER A 105 18.48 -15.66 1.32
N LEU A 106 17.70 -14.61 0.99
CA LEU A 106 17.10 -14.53 -0.33
C LEU A 106 18.15 -14.48 -1.44
N THR A 107 19.41 -14.10 -1.12
CA THR A 107 20.56 -14.18 -2.03
C THR A 107 20.68 -15.56 -2.69
N LYS A 108 20.40 -16.63 -1.94
CA LYS A 108 20.47 -18.02 -2.41
C LYS A 108 19.56 -18.27 -3.61
N VAL A 109 18.32 -17.76 -3.53
CA VAL A 109 17.26 -18.03 -4.51
C VAL A 109 17.10 -16.94 -5.56
N ILE A 110 17.61 -15.74 -5.30
CA ILE A 110 17.52 -14.62 -6.23
C ILE A 110 18.82 -14.40 -7.01
N ALA A 111 19.98 -14.84 -6.48
CA ALA A 111 21.27 -14.65 -7.13
C ALA A 111 22.00 -15.97 -7.42
N ALA A 112 22.37 -16.75 -6.38
CA ALA A 112 23.24 -17.90 -6.56
C ALA A 112 22.60 -19.02 -7.36
N THR A 113 21.37 -19.41 -7.03
CA THR A 113 20.65 -20.47 -7.76
C THR A 113 20.33 -20.06 -9.20
N PRO A 114 19.77 -18.86 -9.49
CA PRO A 114 19.58 -18.41 -10.87
C PRO A 114 20.86 -18.43 -11.70
N ALA A 115 22.00 -18.03 -11.12
CA ALA A 115 23.28 -18.09 -11.81
C ALA A 115 23.65 -19.52 -12.24
N ILE A 116 23.48 -20.50 -11.35
CA ILE A 116 23.69 -21.92 -11.68
C ILE A 116 22.68 -22.41 -12.72
N MET A 117 21.40 -22.03 -12.59
CA MET A 117 20.38 -22.44 -13.58
C MET A 117 20.70 -21.91 -14.98
N ARG A 118 21.27 -20.70 -15.09
CA ARG A 118 21.80 -20.18 -16.39
C ARG A 118 22.94 -21.02 -16.93
N LEU A 119 23.86 -21.44 -16.05
CA LEU A 119 24.98 -22.31 -16.49
C LEU A 119 24.50 -23.71 -16.89
N ILE A 120 23.42 -24.21 -16.28
CA ILE A 120 22.76 -25.46 -16.66
C ILE A 120 22.14 -25.32 -18.07
N GLU A 121 21.39 -24.25 -18.34
CA GLU A 121 20.84 -23.97 -19.67
C GLU A 121 21.93 -23.84 -20.76
N GLN A 122 23.09 -23.31 -20.38
CA GLN A 122 24.25 -23.21 -21.26
C GLN A 122 24.99 -24.56 -21.44
N GLY A 123 24.53 -25.62 -20.79
CA GLY A 123 25.17 -26.95 -20.85
C GLY A 123 26.55 -27.05 -20.16
N LYS A 124 26.91 -26.02 -19.35
CA LYS A 124 28.21 -25.95 -18.68
C LYS A 124 28.24 -26.67 -17.32
N VAL A 125 27.08 -26.83 -16.69
CA VAL A 125 26.88 -27.49 -15.41
C VAL A 125 25.71 -28.42 -15.50
N SER A 126 25.80 -29.60 -14.84
CA SER A 126 24.66 -30.51 -14.61
C SER A 126 24.35 -30.61 -13.12
N LEU A 127 23.09 -30.85 -12.77
CA LEU A 127 22.70 -31.07 -11.36
C LEU A 127 23.38 -32.31 -10.77
N ASP A 128 23.71 -33.27 -11.59
CA ASP A 128 24.37 -34.52 -11.16
C ASP A 128 25.89 -34.47 -11.28
N ASP A 129 26.45 -33.34 -11.76
CA ASP A 129 27.89 -33.11 -11.69
C ASP A 129 28.35 -33.10 -10.24
N ARG A 130 29.45 -33.79 -9.98
CA ARG A 130 30.13 -33.74 -8.69
C ARG A 130 30.82 -32.39 -8.52
N VAL A 131 30.76 -31.82 -7.31
CA VAL A 131 31.38 -30.53 -6.97
C VAL A 131 32.87 -30.52 -7.31
N VAL A 132 33.55 -31.66 -7.09
CA VAL A 132 34.98 -31.82 -7.39
C VAL A 132 35.36 -31.65 -8.88
N LYS A 133 34.41 -31.75 -9.80
CA LYS A 133 34.61 -31.42 -11.20
C LYS A 133 35.02 -29.95 -11.39
N PHE A 134 34.52 -29.08 -10.55
CA PHE A 134 34.71 -27.64 -10.59
C PHE A 134 35.68 -27.13 -9.52
N ILE A 135 35.68 -27.78 -8.36
CA ILE A 135 36.49 -27.44 -7.18
C ILE A 135 37.23 -28.72 -6.74
N PRO A 136 38.33 -29.10 -7.39
CA PRO A 136 39.02 -30.35 -7.08
C PRO A 136 39.49 -30.45 -5.64
N GLU A 137 39.90 -29.34 -5.04
CA GLU A 137 40.35 -29.26 -3.63
C GLU A 137 39.23 -29.57 -2.62
N PHE A 138 37.97 -29.53 -3.02
CA PHE A 138 36.85 -29.93 -2.19
C PHE A 138 36.78 -31.45 -1.91
N GLY A 139 37.40 -32.27 -2.76
CA GLY A 139 37.31 -33.74 -2.78
C GLY A 139 37.92 -34.49 -1.60
N THR A 140 38.17 -33.81 -0.49
CA THR A 140 38.71 -34.41 0.72
C THR A 140 37.60 -34.80 1.72
N LEU A 141 37.91 -35.66 2.68
CA LEU A 141 37.06 -36.01 3.83
C LEU A 141 35.69 -36.63 3.40
N GLY A 142 35.67 -37.39 2.30
CA GLY A 142 34.44 -38.05 1.79
C GLY A 142 33.45 -37.15 1.09
N LYS A 143 33.89 -35.97 0.64
CA LYS A 143 33.07 -35.00 -0.07
C LYS A 143 33.10 -35.16 -1.60
N ASP A 144 33.94 -36.02 -2.14
CA ASP A 144 34.11 -36.25 -3.56
C ASP A 144 32.84 -36.73 -4.29
N VAL A 145 31.87 -37.29 -3.57
CA VAL A 145 30.60 -37.77 -4.10
C VAL A 145 29.49 -36.71 -4.13
N ILE A 146 29.70 -35.54 -3.49
CA ILE A 146 28.68 -34.49 -3.38
C ILE A 146 28.40 -33.89 -4.75
N THR A 147 27.09 -33.79 -5.12
CA THR A 147 26.62 -33.23 -6.39
C THR A 147 26.09 -31.81 -6.24
N MET A 148 25.97 -31.08 -7.35
CA MET A 148 25.32 -29.78 -7.43
C MET A 148 23.90 -29.81 -6.87
N ARG A 149 23.12 -30.84 -7.19
CA ARG A 149 21.77 -31.06 -6.65
C ARG A 149 21.77 -31.08 -5.14
N GLN A 150 22.73 -31.77 -4.51
CA GLN A 150 22.83 -31.87 -3.07
C GLN A 150 23.24 -30.56 -2.40
N LEU A 151 24.03 -29.72 -3.06
CA LEU A 151 24.30 -28.36 -2.55
C LEU A 151 23.01 -27.52 -2.55
N LEU A 152 22.30 -27.49 -3.69
CA LEU A 152 21.11 -26.65 -3.89
C LEU A 152 19.87 -27.11 -3.09
N THR A 153 19.82 -28.39 -2.69
CA THR A 153 18.73 -28.93 -1.84
C THR A 153 19.08 -28.97 -0.35
N HIS A 154 20.29 -28.51 0.04
CA HIS A 154 20.82 -28.62 1.39
C HIS A 154 20.90 -30.08 1.90
N THR A 155 21.14 -31.03 1.00
CA THR A 155 21.31 -32.45 1.35
C THR A 155 22.76 -32.92 1.22
N SER A 156 23.70 -32.01 1.07
CA SER A 156 25.13 -32.30 0.94
C SER A 156 25.77 -32.88 2.21
N GLY A 157 25.13 -32.75 3.37
CA GLY A 157 25.72 -33.12 4.66
C GLY A 157 26.74 -32.14 5.21
N LEU A 158 27.01 -31.04 4.51
CA LEU A 158 27.89 -29.96 5.00
C LEU A 158 27.34 -29.29 6.26
N ARG A 159 28.24 -28.78 7.11
CA ARG A 159 27.87 -27.97 8.26
C ARG A 159 27.12 -26.69 7.84
N PRO A 160 26.30 -26.10 8.73
CA PRO A 160 25.61 -24.85 8.41
C PRO A 160 26.54 -23.75 7.93
N ASP A 161 27.68 -23.56 8.63
CA ASP A 161 28.61 -22.49 8.38
C ASP A 161 30.04 -22.84 8.69
N VAL A 162 30.99 -22.12 8.07
CA VAL A 162 32.39 -22.14 8.49
C VAL A 162 32.58 -21.32 9.77
N SER A 163 33.57 -21.76 10.62
CA SER A 163 33.86 -21.05 11.85
C SER A 163 34.40 -19.63 11.56
N LEU A 164 34.02 -18.67 12.41
CA LEU A 164 34.62 -17.33 12.41
C LEU A 164 35.96 -17.28 13.20
N LYS A 165 36.32 -18.37 13.87
CA LYS A 165 37.58 -18.51 14.65
C LYS A 165 38.35 -19.73 14.17
N PRO A 166 39.70 -19.63 14.02
CA PRO A 166 40.50 -18.40 14.12
C PRO A 166 40.06 -17.34 13.11
N ASP A 167 40.50 -16.09 13.28
CA ASP A 167 40.11 -14.98 12.39
C ASP A 167 40.62 -15.19 10.97
N TRP A 168 39.80 -14.85 10.00
CA TRP A 168 40.12 -14.96 8.57
C TRP A 168 39.44 -13.81 7.78
N ASN A 169 39.98 -13.50 6.63
CA ASN A 169 39.46 -12.47 5.73
C ASN A 169 39.76 -12.84 4.27
N GLY A 170 38.85 -12.43 3.38
CA GLY A 170 38.95 -12.64 1.93
C GLY A 170 38.15 -13.83 1.43
N TYR A 171 37.71 -13.70 0.18
CA TYR A 171 36.87 -14.69 -0.50
C TYR A 171 37.55 -16.07 -0.59
N ASP A 172 38.83 -16.10 -1.00
CA ASP A 172 39.57 -17.35 -1.19
C ASP A 172 39.80 -18.09 0.15
N ALA A 173 39.93 -17.34 1.26
CA ALA A 173 40.02 -17.94 2.58
C ALA A 173 38.71 -18.65 2.97
N ALA A 174 37.55 -18.05 2.67
CA ALA A 174 36.26 -18.69 2.90
C ALA A 174 36.08 -19.98 2.09
N ILE A 175 36.48 -19.97 0.81
CA ILE A 175 36.40 -21.16 -0.05
C ILE A 175 37.32 -22.26 0.44
N ARG A 176 38.56 -21.95 0.83
CA ARG A 176 39.49 -22.93 1.43
C ARG A 176 38.88 -23.55 2.70
N LEU A 177 38.34 -22.74 3.62
CA LEU A 177 37.70 -23.23 4.83
C LEU A 177 36.48 -24.12 4.52
N ALA A 178 35.67 -23.76 3.54
CA ALA A 178 34.56 -24.59 3.07
C ALA A 178 35.05 -25.95 2.52
N CYS A 179 36.20 -25.98 1.87
CA CYS A 179 36.83 -27.21 1.39
C CYS A 179 37.43 -28.06 2.51
N GLU A 180 37.79 -27.45 3.62
CA GLU A 180 38.36 -28.14 4.81
C GLU A 180 37.26 -28.65 5.78
N GLU A 181 36.03 -28.17 5.68
CA GLU A 181 34.91 -28.55 6.56
C GLU A 181 34.61 -30.06 6.50
N LYS A 182 34.33 -30.63 7.68
CA LYS A 182 33.87 -32.00 7.81
C LYS A 182 32.36 -32.12 7.61
N LEU A 183 31.95 -33.28 7.13
CA LEU A 183 30.52 -33.56 7.01
C LEU A 183 29.85 -33.74 8.38
N SER A 184 28.66 -33.25 8.54
CA SER A 184 27.77 -33.45 9.70
C SER A 184 26.85 -34.66 9.51
N ALA A 185 26.67 -35.12 8.28
CA ALA A 185 25.89 -36.30 7.91
C ALA A 185 26.35 -36.83 6.56
N PRO A 186 26.04 -38.12 6.25
CA PRO A 186 26.27 -38.62 4.89
C PRO A 186 25.49 -37.81 3.86
N PRO A 187 26.07 -37.53 2.68
CA PRO A 187 25.36 -36.83 1.59
C PRO A 187 24.08 -37.57 1.18
N GLY A 188 23.01 -36.81 0.92
CA GLY A 188 21.71 -37.35 0.47
C GLY A 188 20.81 -37.91 1.57
N THR A 189 21.20 -37.89 2.84
CA THR A 189 20.44 -38.58 3.91
C THR A 189 19.47 -37.70 4.69
N LYS A 190 19.78 -36.41 4.81
CA LYS A 190 18.91 -35.43 5.49
C LYS A 190 19.17 -34.01 5.01
N ILE A 191 18.20 -33.14 5.24
CA ILE A 191 18.35 -31.70 5.02
C ILE A 191 19.14 -31.09 6.19
N ILE A 192 20.28 -30.48 5.89
CA ILE A 192 21.04 -29.61 6.80
C ILE A 192 21.19 -28.28 6.08
N TYR A 193 20.45 -27.26 6.51
CA TYR A 193 20.55 -25.94 5.92
C TYR A 193 22.00 -25.45 6.03
N SER A 194 22.67 -25.24 4.90
CA SER A 194 24.12 -24.98 4.83
C SER A 194 24.43 -23.77 3.97
N ASP A 195 24.93 -22.72 4.59
CA ASP A 195 25.49 -21.56 3.90
C ASP A 195 26.82 -21.92 3.23
N THR A 196 27.60 -22.80 3.88
CA THR A 196 28.85 -23.34 3.31
C THR A 196 28.65 -23.93 1.91
N GLY A 197 27.54 -24.65 1.69
CA GLY A 197 27.22 -25.18 0.36
C GLY A 197 27.03 -24.08 -0.69
N LEU A 198 26.49 -22.94 -0.30
CA LEU A 198 26.25 -21.81 -1.21
C LEU A 198 27.52 -20.97 -1.48
N TYR A 199 28.52 -21.01 -0.59
CA TYR A 199 29.85 -20.46 -0.92
C TYR A 199 30.41 -21.20 -2.14
N LEU A 200 30.32 -22.53 -2.12
CA LEU A 200 30.80 -23.37 -3.21
C LEU A 200 29.99 -23.15 -4.51
N VAL A 201 28.67 -22.93 -4.40
CA VAL A 201 27.82 -22.56 -5.54
C VAL A 201 28.32 -21.26 -6.17
N GLY A 202 28.58 -20.21 -5.39
CA GLY A 202 29.13 -18.95 -5.86
C GLY A 202 30.51 -19.12 -6.53
N GLU A 203 31.36 -19.98 -5.95
CA GLU A 203 32.67 -20.29 -6.51
C GLU A 203 32.60 -21.06 -7.82
N ILE A 204 31.66 -22.00 -7.96
CA ILE A 204 31.42 -22.71 -9.21
C ILE A 204 30.97 -21.74 -10.30
N VAL A 205 30.06 -20.79 -9.98
CA VAL A 205 29.70 -19.73 -10.93
C VAL A 205 30.94 -18.97 -11.39
N ARG A 206 31.83 -18.58 -10.47
CA ARG A 206 33.05 -17.85 -10.80
C ARG A 206 33.98 -18.65 -11.73
N ARG A 207 34.25 -19.91 -11.39
CA ARG A 207 35.15 -20.77 -12.17
C ARG A 207 34.64 -21.12 -13.56
N VAL A 208 33.34 -21.41 -13.66
CA VAL A 208 32.71 -21.85 -14.90
C VAL A 208 32.43 -20.68 -15.85
N SER A 209 32.05 -19.54 -15.33
CA SER A 209 31.72 -18.36 -16.15
C SER A 209 32.88 -17.41 -16.40
N GLY A 210 33.93 -17.46 -15.55
CA GLY A 210 35.05 -16.50 -15.55
C GLY A 210 34.67 -15.15 -14.90
N LEU A 211 33.45 -15.00 -14.34
CA LEU A 211 32.96 -13.77 -13.71
C LEU A 211 32.62 -13.99 -12.25
N PRO A 212 32.86 -13.02 -11.36
CA PRO A 212 32.30 -13.03 -10.01
C PRO A 212 30.77 -13.13 -10.06
N LEU A 213 30.16 -13.66 -8.97
CA LEU A 213 28.72 -13.92 -8.90
C LEU A 213 27.89 -12.68 -9.18
N ASP A 214 28.24 -11.53 -8.58
CA ASP A 214 27.55 -10.25 -8.75
C ASP A 214 27.51 -9.79 -10.21
N GLN A 215 28.64 -9.87 -10.92
CA GLN A 215 28.72 -9.49 -12.33
C GLN A 215 27.96 -10.47 -13.22
N PHE A 216 28.07 -11.76 -12.92
CA PHE A 216 27.37 -12.79 -13.70
C PHE A 216 25.84 -12.64 -13.59
N VAL A 217 25.31 -12.55 -12.38
CA VAL A 217 23.87 -12.46 -12.18
C VAL A 217 23.29 -11.11 -12.63
N GLN A 218 24.09 -10.03 -12.53
CA GLN A 218 23.70 -8.74 -13.07
C GLN A 218 23.51 -8.80 -14.59
N ARG A 219 24.43 -9.45 -15.30
CA ARG A 219 24.37 -9.61 -16.75
C ARG A 219 23.28 -10.56 -17.22
N GLU A 220 23.14 -11.70 -16.56
CA GLU A 220 22.32 -12.81 -17.04
C GLU A 220 20.87 -12.76 -16.51
N VAL A 221 20.62 -12.07 -15.38
CA VAL A 221 19.32 -12.10 -14.70
C VAL A 221 18.80 -10.71 -14.39
N PHE A 222 19.50 -9.90 -13.58
CA PHE A 222 18.97 -8.64 -13.07
C PHE A 222 18.83 -7.59 -14.18
N GLY A 223 19.82 -7.45 -15.04
CA GLY A 223 19.78 -6.53 -16.18
C GLY A 223 18.61 -6.82 -17.12
N PRO A 224 18.49 -8.05 -17.65
CA PRO A 224 17.36 -8.44 -18.50
C PRO A 224 15.97 -8.24 -17.86
N LEU A 225 15.85 -8.42 -16.54
CA LEU A 225 14.61 -8.21 -15.79
C LEU A 225 14.35 -6.74 -15.41
N GLY A 226 15.32 -5.85 -15.63
CA GLY A 226 15.21 -4.44 -15.21
C GLY A 226 15.26 -4.23 -13.69
N MET A 227 15.85 -5.17 -12.92
CA MET A 227 15.98 -5.11 -11.47
C MET A 227 17.11 -4.13 -11.07
N SER A 228 16.84 -2.83 -11.24
CA SER A 228 17.86 -1.77 -11.16
C SER A 228 18.34 -1.46 -9.74
N ASP A 229 17.56 -1.83 -8.73
CA ASP A 229 17.88 -1.63 -7.31
C ASP A 229 18.36 -2.92 -6.61
N THR A 230 18.52 -3.99 -7.40
CA THR A 230 19.03 -5.27 -6.91
C THR A 230 20.49 -5.47 -7.28
N GLY A 231 21.30 -5.85 -6.30
CA GLY A 231 22.73 -6.11 -6.51
C GLY A 231 23.50 -6.25 -5.20
N PHE A 232 24.78 -6.55 -5.35
CA PHE A 232 25.73 -6.63 -4.24
C PHE A 232 26.45 -5.28 -4.04
N ASN A 233 26.92 -5.01 -2.83
CA ASN A 233 27.70 -3.80 -2.51
C ASN A 233 27.09 -2.53 -3.14
N PRO A 234 25.89 -2.11 -2.69
CA PRO A 234 25.17 -1.02 -3.32
C PRO A 234 25.98 0.28 -3.32
N PRO A 235 25.93 1.06 -4.41
CA PRO A 235 26.71 2.29 -4.54
C PRO A 235 26.26 3.35 -3.51
N ARG A 236 27.15 4.26 -3.16
CA ARG A 236 26.89 5.35 -2.18
C ARG A 236 25.66 6.20 -2.52
N SER A 237 25.34 6.37 -3.81
CA SER A 237 24.15 7.10 -4.26
C SER A 237 22.83 6.48 -3.80
N LYS A 238 22.81 5.19 -3.45
CA LYS A 238 21.62 4.47 -2.94
C LYS A 238 21.52 4.45 -1.42
N LEU A 239 22.55 4.86 -0.66
CA LEU A 239 22.59 4.74 0.80
C LEU A 239 21.38 5.36 1.50
N ALA A 240 20.89 6.50 1.03
CA ALA A 240 19.74 7.18 1.61
C ALA A 240 18.43 6.36 1.55
N ARG A 241 18.36 5.36 0.65
CA ARG A 241 17.20 4.48 0.49
C ARG A 241 17.38 3.13 1.18
N ILE A 242 18.57 2.83 1.68
CA ILE A 242 18.86 1.53 2.30
C ILE A 242 18.40 1.53 3.75
N ALA A 243 17.60 0.53 4.12
CA ALA A 243 17.27 0.25 5.50
C ALA A 243 18.50 -0.30 6.24
N PRO A 244 18.96 0.33 7.33
CA PRO A 244 20.07 -0.19 8.10
C PRO A 244 19.68 -1.49 8.82
N THR A 245 20.69 -2.28 9.14
CA THR A 245 20.58 -3.44 10.04
C THR A 245 20.93 -3.02 11.47
N GLU A 246 21.62 -3.86 12.26
CA GLU A 246 21.95 -3.56 13.65
C GLU A 246 22.86 -2.33 13.81
N VAL A 247 23.06 -1.93 15.06
CA VAL A 247 24.00 -0.88 15.42
C VAL A 247 25.31 -1.52 15.86
N GLU A 248 26.39 -1.25 15.13
CA GLU A 248 27.76 -1.64 15.47
C GLU A 248 28.58 -0.39 15.82
N HIS A 249 29.32 -0.43 16.94
CA HIS A 249 30.16 0.69 17.38
C HIS A 249 29.41 2.06 17.43
N GLY A 250 28.13 2.04 17.81
CA GLY A 250 27.29 3.24 17.91
C GLY A 250 26.79 3.79 16.58
N GLN A 251 27.03 3.11 15.45
CA GLN A 251 26.54 3.49 14.13
C GLN A 251 25.67 2.39 13.50
N PRO A 252 24.55 2.73 12.84
CA PRO A 252 23.74 1.74 12.14
C PRO A 252 24.50 1.22 10.92
N VAL A 253 24.55 -0.10 10.76
CA VAL A 253 25.14 -0.77 9.61
C VAL A 253 24.22 -0.55 8.42
N ARG A 254 24.67 0.23 7.44
CA ARG A 254 23.85 0.62 6.28
C ARG A 254 24.64 0.46 4.98
N GLY A 255 24.10 -0.30 4.04
CA GLY A 255 24.73 -0.56 2.73
C GLY A 255 25.92 -1.50 2.79
N ILE A 256 26.15 -2.09 3.95
CA ILE A 256 27.11 -3.15 4.21
C ILE A 256 26.32 -4.39 4.59
N VAL A 257 26.68 -5.56 4.02
CA VAL A 257 25.98 -6.81 4.30
C VAL A 257 26.01 -7.15 5.79
N HIS A 258 24.85 -7.54 6.33
CA HIS A 258 24.70 -7.95 7.74
C HIS A 258 25.51 -9.21 8.07
N ASP A 259 25.43 -10.23 7.20
CA ASP A 259 26.12 -11.51 7.47
C ASP A 259 27.63 -11.33 7.62
N PRO A 260 28.22 -11.72 8.77
CA PRO A 260 29.64 -11.46 9.04
C PRO A 260 30.58 -12.25 8.14
N ARG A 261 30.16 -13.40 7.61
CA ARG A 261 30.97 -14.21 6.70
C ARG A 261 30.95 -13.63 5.29
N ALA A 262 29.78 -13.26 4.80
CA ALA A 262 29.64 -12.56 3.51
C ALA A 262 30.41 -11.23 3.54
N ARG A 263 30.40 -10.50 4.69
CA ARG A 263 31.19 -9.28 4.88
C ARG A 263 32.68 -9.55 4.74
N ARG A 264 33.19 -10.62 5.39
CA ARG A 264 34.61 -11.06 5.26
C ARG A 264 34.97 -11.54 3.85
N MET A 265 33.98 -12.02 3.09
CA MET A 265 34.13 -12.39 1.66
C MET A 265 34.09 -11.17 0.73
N GLY A 266 34.04 -9.94 1.25
CA GLY A 266 33.98 -8.73 0.43
C GLY A 266 32.58 -8.33 -0.01
N GLY A 267 31.55 -8.85 0.65
CA GLY A 267 30.13 -8.50 0.41
C GLY A 267 29.46 -9.28 -0.74
N VAL A 268 30.20 -10.13 -1.44
CA VAL A 268 29.68 -10.95 -2.55
C VAL A 268 29.84 -12.42 -2.22
N ALA A 269 28.72 -13.06 -1.84
CA ALA A 269 28.74 -14.48 -1.50
C ALA A 269 27.45 -15.18 -1.94
N GLY A 270 27.50 -16.49 -2.21
CA GLY A 270 26.34 -17.22 -2.71
C GLY A 270 25.20 -17.38 -1.71
N HIS A 271 25.46 -17.16 -0.41
CA HIS A 271 24.49 -17.34 0.68
C HIS A 271 23.84 -16.04 1.17
N ALA A 272 24.53 -14.89 1.07
CA ALA A 272 24.11 -13.57 1.54
C ALA A 272 24.86 -12.46 0.80
N GLY A 273 24.46 -11.19 0.98
CA GLY A 273 25.11 -10.00 0.40
C GLY A 273 24.28 -9.28 -0.65
N LEU A 274 23.16 -9.85 -1.09
CA LEU A 274 22.25 -9.20 -2.02
C LEU A 274 21.44 -8.11 -1.31
N PHE A 275 21.33 -6.95 -1.95
CA PHE A 275 20.40 -5.89 -1.59
C PHE A 275 19.32 -5.79 -2.65
N THR A 276 18.06 -5.50 -2.26
CA THR A 276 16.93 -5.48 -3.20
C THR A 276 15.76 -4.64 -2.68
N THR A 277 14.80 -4.38 -3.56
CA THR A 277 13.50 -3.77 -3.24
C THR A 277 12.36 -4.77 -3.43
N ALA A 278 11.19 -4.48 -2.87
CA ALA A 278 9.99 -5.29 -3.11
C ALA A 278 9.57 -5.26 -4.59
N HIS A 279 9.73 -4.12 -5.25
CA HIS A 279 9.46 -3.97 -6.68
C HIS A 279 10.32 -4.91 -7.53
N ASP A 280 11.63 -4.91 -7.32
CA ASP A 280 12.54 -5.76 -8.11
C ASP A 280 12.27 -7.25 -7.85
N LEU A 281 11.96 -7.64 -6.60
CA LEU A 281 11.54 -9.01 -6.32
C LEU A 281 10.21 -9.37 -6.98
N ALA A 282 9.30 -8.41 -7.15
CA ALA A 282 8.05 -8.65 -7.89
C ALA A 282 8.32 -8.91 -9.38
N LEU A 283 9.30 -8.22 -10.01
CA LEU A 283 9.73 -8.53 -11.38
C LEU A 283 10.24 -9.97 -11.47
N PHE A 284 11.07 -10.38 -10.52
CA PHE A 284 11.59 -11.74 -10.46
C PHE A 284 10.46 -12.76 -10.25
N ALA A 285 9.54 -12.53 -9.33
CA ALA A 285 8.43 -13.43 -9.04
C ALA A 285 7.48 -13.58 -10.25
N ARG A 286 7.21 -12.49 -10.97
CA ARG A 286 6.44 -12.54 -12.23
C ARG A 286 7.14 -13.37 -13.30
N MET A 287 8.45 -13.20 -13.48
CA MET A 287 9.25 -14.03 -14.37
C MET A 287 9.12 -15.50 -14.01
N MET A 288 9.19 -15.86 -12.72
CA MET A 288 9.01 -17.24 -12.25
C MET A 288 7.61 -17.78 -12.56
N LEU A 289 6.54 -17.00 -12.25
CA LEU A 289 5.15 -17.38 -12.53
C LEU A 289 4.84 -17.50 -14.03
N ASN A 290 5.56 -16.77 -14.86
CA ASN A 290 5.45 -16.79 -16.32
C ASN A 290 6.50 -17.71 -16.97
N GLU A 291 6.91 -18.75 -16.23
CA GLU A 291 7.80 -19.80 -16.74
C GLU A 291 9.06 -19.22 -17.44
N GLY A 292 9.72 -18.28 -16.76
CA GLY A 292 11.00 -17.72 -17.19
C GLY A 292 10.91 -16.47 -18.09
N THR A 293 9.72 -15.88 -18.26
CA THR A 293 9.52 -14.71 -19.14
C THR A 293 8.93 -13.53 -18.35
N LEU A 294 9.44 -12.31 -18.62
CA LEU A 294 8.87 -11.05 -18.14
C LEU A 294 8.59 -10.15 -19.35
N GLY A 295 7.31 -9.85 -19.61
CA GLY A 295 6.91 -9.16 -20.85
C GLY A 295 7.39 -9.92 -22.10
N SER A 296 8.19 -9.28 -22.92
CA SER A 296 8.83 -9.90 -24.10
C SER A 296 10.19 -10.53 -23.81
N THR A 297 10.74 -10.36 -22.60
CA THR A 297 12.08 -10.82 -22.26
C THR A 297 12.04 -12.22 -21.65
N ARG A 298 12.64 -13.19 -22.32
CA ARG A 298 12.85 -14.54 -21.78
C ARG A 298 14.24 -14.62 -21.13
N VAL A 299 14.26 -14.92 -19.83
CA VAL A 299 15.48 -15.12 -19.05
C VAL A 299 15.78 -16.61 -18.87
N PHE A 300 14.76 -17.43 -18.66
CA PHE A 300 14.86 -18.89 -18.51
C PHE A 300 13.89 -19.63 -19.41
N GLN A 301 14.21 -20.88 -19.76
CA GLN A 301 13.29 -21.76 -20.45
C GLN A 301 12.22 -22.28 -19.47
N PRO A 302 10.99 -22.59 -19.93
CA PRO A 302 9.93 -23.14 -19.07
C PRO A 302 10.37 -24.40 -18.32
N GLU A 303 11.08 -25.29 -19.00
CA GLU A 303 11.59 -26.54 -18.43
C GLU A 303 12.55 -26.30 -17.26
N THR A 304 13.40 -25.26 -17.39
CA THR A 304 14.33 -24.85 -16.34
C THR A 304 13.58 -24.37 -15.11
N VAL A 305 12.56 -23.55 -15.28
CA VAL A 305 11.75 -23.05 -14.16
C VAL A 305 11.00 -24.21 -13.49
N ARG A 306 10.39 -25.11 -14.25
CA ARG A 306 9.72 -26.31 -13.72
C ARG A 306 10.68 -27.22 -12.95
N LEU A 307 11.86 -27.48 -13.50
CA LEU A 307 12.92 -28.24 -12.82
C LEU A 307 13.33 -27.57 -11.50
N TRP A 308 13.54 -26.25 -11.53
CA TRP A 308 13.99 -25.45 -10.41
C TRP A 308 13.01 -25.44 -9.23
N THR A 309 11.72 -25.42 -9.52
CA THR A 309 10.64 -25.30 -8.52
C THR A 309 10.02 -26.62 -8.11
N SER A 310 10.30 -27.72 -8.82
CA SER A 310 9.85 -29.06 -8.43
C SER A 310 10.68 -29.66 -7.29
N VAL A 311 10.13 -30.68 -6.62
CA VAL A 311 10.83 -31.37 -5.51
C VAL A 311 12.10 -32.04 -6.05
N GLN A 312 13.24 -31.67 -5.48
CA GLN A 312 14.57 -32.17 -5.84
C GLN A 312 15.28 -32.90 -4.69
N THR A 313 14.72 -32.88 -3.49
CA THR A 313 15.23 -33.67 -2.37
C THR A 313 15.08 -35.15 -2.67
N PRO A 314 16.08 -36.00 -2.31
CA PRO A 314 16.00 -37.45 -2.55
C PRO A 314 14.79 -38.09 -1.86
N PRO A 315 14.20 -39.16 -2.43
CA PRO A 315 13.20 -39.94 -1.75
C PRO A 315 13.68 -40.43 -0.38
N GLY A 316 12.79 -40.40 0.62
CA GLY A 316 13.11 -40.81 2.00
C GLY A 316 13.77 -39.70 2.86
N VAL A 317 14.15 -38.58 2.29
CA VAL A 317 14.62 -37.44 3.08
C VAL A 317 13.40 -36.67 3.65
N ALA A 318 13.40 -36.46 4.95
CA ALA A 318 12.34 -35.69 5.61
C ALA A 318 12.39 -34.22 5.17
N GLY A 319 11.31 -33.74 4.49
CA GLY A 319 11.20 -32.41 3.93
C GLY A 319 11.34 -32.37 2.41
N ARG A 320 10.70 -31.37 1.79
CA ARG A 320 10.68 -31.18 0.34
C ARG A 320 11.25 -29.83 -0.03
N ARG A 321 12.27 -29.83 -0.87
CA ARG A 321 12.90 -28.63 -1.41
C ARG A 321 13.02 -28.71 -2.94
N GLY A 322 12.86 -27.57 -3.58
CA GLY A 322 13.35 -27.35 -4.94
C GLY A 322 14.84 -26.97 -4.93
N LEU A 323 15.36 -26.53 -6.04
CA LEU A 323 16.74 -26.05 -6.09
C LEU A 323 16.82 -24.66 -5.44
N GLY A 324 17.44 -24.56 -4.28
CA GLY A 324 17.44 -23.36 -3.44
C GLY A 324 16.12 -23.12 -2.69
N TRP A 325 14.99 -23.37 -3.33
CA TRP A 325 13.66 -23.08 -2.79
C TRP A 325 13.22 -24.04 -1.67
N ASP A 326 12.53 -23.49 -0.73
CA ASP A 326 11.76 -24.24 0.27
C ASP A 326 10.35 -24.53 -0.27
N ILE A 327 9.86 -25.77 -0.09
CA ILE A 327 8.53 -26.22 -0.52
C ILE A 327 7.72 -26.69 0.69
N ASP A 328 8.28 -27.65 1.46
CA ASP A 328 7.59 -28.26 2.60
C ASP A 328 8.59 -28.77 3.63
N THR A 329 9.15 -27.83 4.42
CA THR A 329 10.07 -28.09 5.54
C THR A 329 9.65 -27.29 6.77
N SER A 330 10.42 -27.34 7.85
CA SER A 330 10.22 -26.48 9.02
C SER A 330 10.42 -24.97 8.74
N TYR A 331 10.98 -24.64 7.59
CA TYR A 331 11.18 -23.23 7.14
C TYR A 331 10.03 -22.69 6.28
N SER A 332 9.06 -23.54 5.89
CA SER A 332 7.93 -23.16 5.02
C SER A 332 6.85 -22.31 5.73
N GLY A 333 7.19 -21.67 6.86
CA GLY A 333 6.25 -20.79 7.58
C GLY A 333 5.56 -19.74 6.71
N PRO A 334 6.24 -19.03 5.80
CA PRO A 334 5.63 -18.03 4.93
C PRO A 334 4.56 -18.55 3.96
N ARG A 335 4.50 -19.86 3.70
CA ARG A 335 3.38 -20.51 2.99
C ARG A 335 2.04 -20.28 3.69
N GLY A 336 2.07 -20.05 5.01
CA GLY A 336 0.84 -19.99 5.78
C GLY A 336 0.11 -21.34 5.81
N LYS A 337 -1.19 -21.29 6.07
CA LYS A 337 -2.03 -22.47 6.22
C LYS A 337 -2.76 -22.91 4.95
N LEU A 338 -2.85 -22.03 3.95
CA LEU A 338 -3.74 -22.21 2.81
C LEU A 338 -3.01 -22.39 1.48
N PHE A 339 -1.88 -21.71 1.25
CA PHE A 339 -1.13 -21.96 0.03
C PHE A 339 -0.78 -23.45 -0.11
N PRO A 340 -1.01 -24.04 -1.28
CA PRO A 340 -0.87 -25.50 -1.49
C PRO A 340 0.59 -25.93 -1.34
N ILE A 341 0.78 -27.19 -0.96
CA ILE A 341 2.11 -27.80 -0.99
C ILE A 341 2.52 -28.01 -2.45
N GLY A 342 3.66 -27.44 -2.80
CA GLY A 342 4.10 -27.27 -4.18
C GLY A 342 4.30 -25.80 -4.55
N SER A 343 3.68 -24.88 -3.79
CA SER A 343 4.15 -23.50 -3.74
C SER A 343 5.52 -23.45 -3.05
N TYR A 344 6.32 -22.45 -3.34
CA TYR A 344 7.71 -22.37 -2.93
C TYR A 344 8.13 -20.95 -2.51
N GLY A 345 9.16 -20.87 -1.69
CA GLY A 345 9.64 -19.59 -1.22
C GLY A 345 10.94 -19.68 -0.44
N HIS A 346 11.33 -18.58 0.15
CA HIS A 346 12.50 -18.49 1.03
C HIS A 346 12.38 -17.30 1.99
N THR A 347 13.17 -17.33 3.05
CA THR A 347 13.25 -16.25 4.05
C THR A 347 14.69 -15.74 4.19
N GLY A 348 14.84 -14.48 4.65
CA GLY A 348 16.11 -13.91 5.05
C GLY A 348 16.16 -13.58 6.53
N TRP A 349 17.35 -13.66 7.11
CA TRP A 349 17.60 -13.42 8.54
C TRP A 349 17.20 -11.98 8.94
N THR A 350 17.48 -11.01 8.12
CA THR A 350 17.21 -9.59 8.31
C THR A 350 15.73 -9.24 8.41
N GLY A 351 14.84 -10.16 8.05
CA GLY A 351 13.40 -9.95 8.13
C GLY A 351 12.67 -10.09 6.79
N THR A 352 13.38 -10.47 5.73
CA THR A 352 12.87 -10.57 4.36
C THR A 352 12.24 -11.92 4.07
N SER A 353 11.24 -11.97 3.19
CA SER A 353 10.64 -13.21 2.66
C SER A 353 10.00 -13.01 1.30
N LEU A 354 10.01 -14.08 0.50
CA LEU A 354 9.28 -14.22 -0.75
C LEU A 354 8.63 -15.61 -0.77
N TRP A 355 7.33 -15.67 -1.07
CA TRP A 355 6.60 -16.92 -1.29
C TRP A 355 5.79 -16.82 -2.57
N ILE A 356 5.90 -17.83 -3.44
CA ILE A 356 5.29 -17.87 -4.77
C ILE A 356 4.40 -19.10 -4.84
N ASP A 357 3.14 -18.91 -5.16
CA ASP A 357 2.18 -19.96 -5.45
C ASP A 357 1.88 -20.02 -6.95
N GLN A 358 2.45 -21.00 -7.61
CA GLN A 358 2.28 -21.20 -9.05
C GLN A 358 0.87 -21.64 -9.44
N PHE A 359 0.10 -22.21 -8.51
CA PHE A 359 -1.24 -22.73 -8.79
C PHE A 359 -2.27 -21.61 -8.87
N SER A 360 -2.25 -20.69 -7.91
CA SER A 360 -3.13 -19.53 -7.91
C SER A 360 -2.52 -18.30 -8.62
N LYS A 361 -1.32 -18.42 -9.19
CA LYS A 361 -0.59 -17.27 -9.78
C LYS A 361 -0.44 -16.11 -8.80
N THR A 362 -0.18 -16.43 -7.53
CA THR A 362 -0.06 -15.46 -6.44
C THR A 362 1.35 -15.45 -5.87
N PHE A 363 1.85 -14.29 -5.49
CA PHE A 363 3.06 -14.21 -4.67
C PHE A 363 2.93 -13.16 -3.59
N LEU A 364 3.65 -13.42 -2.49
CA LEU A 364 3.77 -12.53 -1.33
C LEU A 364 5.23 -12.21 -1.09
N ILE A 365 5.55 -10.90 -1.04
CA ILE A 365 6.85 -10.39 -0.60
C ILE A 365 6.63 -9.60 0.69
N PHE A 366 7.46 -9.86 1.69
CA PHE A 366 7.56 -9.03 2.86
C PHE A 366 9.02 -8.74 3.15
N LEU A 367 9.42 -7.47 3.02
CA LEU A 367 10.77 -7.00 3.31
C LEU A 367 10.77 -6.15 4.57
N SER A 368 11.65 -6.47 5.51
CA SER A 368 11.86 -5.68 6.71
C SER A 368 13.33 -5.79 7.16
N ASN A 369 13.73 -4.90 8.06
CA ASN A 369 15.02 -4.93 8.73
C ASN A 369 14.82 -5.18 10.24
N ARG A 370 14.26 -6.36 10.60
CA ARG A 370 13.88 -6.73 11.96
C ARG A 370 15.02 -6.64 12.98
N ASN A 371 16.24 -6.73 12.51
CA ASN A 371 17.45 -6.63 13.30
C ASN A 371 17.91 -5.18 13.56
N HIS A 372 17.15 -4.18 13.10
CA HIS A 372 17.40 -2.78 13.44
C HIS A 372 16.51 -2.32 14.61
N PRO A 373 17.06 -1.63 15.62
CA PRO A 373 18.50 -1.36 15.86
C PRO A 373 19.23 -2.54 16.52
N THR A 374 18.51 -3.61 16.90
CA THR A 374 19.04 -4.80 17.53
C THR A 374 18.35 -6.07 17.04
N GLU A 375 18.98 -7.23 17.14
CA GLU A 375 18.40 -8.51 16.73
C GLU A 375 17.33 -9.09 17.67
N ALA A 376 16.79 -8.32 18.60
CA ALA A 376 15.84 -8.80 19.62
C ALA A 376 14.48 -9.27 19.05
N GLY A 377 14.10 -8.83 17.87
CA GLY A 377 12.81 -9.13 17.27
C GLY A 377 12.76 -10.47 16.51
N SER A 378 11.58 -11.10 16.45
CA SER A 378 11.29 -12.26 15.59
C SER A 378 10.07 -12.01 14.71
N VAL A 379 10.21 -12.31 13.43
CA VAL A 379 9.13 -12.16 12.42
C VAL A 379 8.64 -13.51 11.87
N VAL A 380 9.00 -14.62 12.48
CA VAL A 380 8.61 -15.97 12.02
C VAL A 380 7.09 -16.13 12.02
N ALA A 381 6.44 -15.82 13.15
CA ALA A 381 4.98 -15.88 13.27
C ALA A 381 4.27 -14.86 12.37
N LEU A 382 4.85 -13.66 12.22
CA LEU A 382 4.35 -12.63 11.32
C LEU A 382 4.29 -13.13 9.87
N ARG A 383 5.39 -13.68 9.36
CA ARG A 383 5.45 -14.20 7.99
C ARG A 383 4.43 -15.32 7.76
N ALA A 384 4.27 -16.24 8.71
CA ALA A 384 3.29 -17.32 8.63
C ALA A 384 1.84 -16.79 8.61
N LYS A 385 1.55 -15.78 9.43
CA LYS A 385 0.24 -15.14 9.41
C LYS A 385 -0.01 -14.39 8.11
N LEU A 386 0.98 -13.64 7.61
CA LEU A 386 0.88 -12.93 6.32
C LEU A 386 0.63 -13.90 5.16
N GLY A 387 1.30 -15.06 5.12
CA GLY A 387 1.04 -16.08 4.09
C GLY A 387 -0.37 -16.64 4.14
N THR A 388 -0.92 -16.86 5.34
CA THR A 388 -2.31 -17.28 5.50
C THR A 388 -3.28 -16.22 5.00
N LEU A 389 -3.09 -14.96 5.43
CA LEU A 389 -3.94 -13.83 5.02
C LEU A 389 -3.84 -13.53 3.52
N ALA A 390 -2.66 -13.69 2.94
CA ALA A 390 -2.45 -13.51 1.50
C ALA A 390 -3.31 -14.49 0.68
N ALA A 391 -3.32 -15.77 1.06
CA ALA A 391 -4.19 -16.75 0.41
C ALA A 391 -5.68 -16.48 0.71
N GLU A 392 -6.03 -16.12 1.95
CA GLU A 392 -7.40 -15.72 2.29
C GLU A 392 -7.87 -14.49 1.51
N ALA A 393 -6.96 -13.58 1.15
CA ALA A 393 -7.28 -12.41 0.37
C ALA A 393 -7.70 -12.72 -1.08
N VAL A 394 -7.15 -13.75 -1.70
CA VAL A 394 -7.48 -14.13 -3.09
C VAL A 394 -8.94 -14.58 -3.19
N LYS A 395 -9.71 -13.98 -4.12
CA LYS A 395 -11.16 -14.24 -4.26
C LYS A 395 -11.47 -15.46 -5.09
N ASN A 396 -10.96 -15.54 -6.28
CA ASN A 396 -11.45 -16.45 -7.32
C ASN A 396 -10.65 -17.76 -7.41
N PHE A 397 -10.01 -18.17 -6.30
CA PHE A 397 -9.25 -19.41 -6.25
C PHE A 397 -9.65 -20.29 -5.06
N ASN A 398 -9.82 -21.59 -5.33
CA ASN A 398 -10.21 -22.57 -4.31
C ASN A 398 -8.99 -23.29 -3.73
N PHE A 399 -8.43 -22.77 -2.65
CA PHE A 399 -7.30 -23.38 -1.95
C PHE A 399 -7.62 -24.70 -1.24
N ALA A 400 -8.91 -25.07 -1.11
CA ALA A 400 -9.28 -26.36 -0.52
C ALA A 400 -9.12 -27.55 -1.50
N TYR A 401 -9.08 -27.27 -2.80
CA TYR A 401 -8.86 -28.27 -3.83
C TYR A 401 -8.01 -27.67 -4.96
N VAL A 402 -6.74 -28.05 -4.98
CA VAL A 402 -5.76 -27.55 -5.95
C VAL A 402 -5.19 -28.72 -6.74
N PRO A 403 -5.62 -28.93 -7.99
CA PRO A 403 -5.07 -29.96 -8.86
C PRO A 403 -3.55 -29.79 -9.02
N GLY A 404 -2.80 -30.86 -8.86
CA GLY A 404 -1.33 -30.84 -8.96
C GLY A 404 -0.60 -30.46 -7.68
N ALA A 405 -1.29 -30.01 -6.64
CA ALA A 405 -0.67 -29.80 -5.33
C ALA A 405 -0.21 -31.13 -4.72
N LEU A 406 0.93 -31.10 -4.02
CA LEU A 406 1.46 -32.29 -3.35
C LEU A 406 0.63 -32.64 -2.11
N ALA A 407 0.48 -33.93 -1.83
CA ALA A 407 -0.18 -34.37 -0.61
C ALA A 407 0.64 -33.96 0.64
N PRO A 408 0.00 -33.64 1.77
CA PRO A 408 0.68 -33.48 3.05
C PRO A 408 1.51 -34.71 3.40
N ARG A 409 2.61 -34.51 4.14
CA ARG A 409 3.37 -35.66 4.67
C ARG A 409 2.61 -36.26 5.86
N GLU A 410 2.74 -37.57 6.06
CA GLU A 410 2.03 -38.30 7.12
C GLU A 410 2.36 -37.82 8.55
N ASP A 411 3.54 -37.19 8.73
CA ASP A 411 4.02 -36.64 10.00
C ASP A 411 3.57 -35.19 10.30
N SER A 412 2.77 -34.55 9.43
CA SER A 412 2.30 -33.17 9.57
C SER A 412 0.80 -33.06 9.91
N ALA A 413 0.36 -33.76 10.97
CA ALA A 413 -1.04 -33.69 11.42
C ALA A 413 -1.36 -32.39 12.17
N THR A 414 -1.90 -31.39 11.49
CA THR A 414 -2.87 -30.38 12.03
C THR A 414 -3.45 -29.56 10.90
N SER A 415 -4.70 -29.77 10.53
CA SER A 415 -5.41 -28.88 9.61
C SER A 415 -6.89 -28.74 9.97
N GLY A 416 -7.33 -27.52 10.16
CA GLY A 416 -8.75 -27.16 10.15
C GLY A 416 -9.10 -26.53 8.80
N ARG A 417 -10.08 -27.10 8.11
CA ARG A 417 -10.58 -26.63 6.81
C ARG A 417 -11.79 -25.73 6.98
N LEU A 418 -11.87 -24.66 6.18
CA LEU A 418 -13.07 -23.84 6.02
C LEU A 418 -13.55 -23.84 4.56
N ARG A 419 -14.86 -23.83 4.36
CA ARG A 419 -15.55 -23.89 3.05
C ARG A 419 -15.87 -22.49 2.52
N PRO A 420 -15.98 -22.31 1.18
CA PRO A 420 -16.24 -21.03 0.55
C PRO A 420 -17.73 -20.79 0.22
N SER A 421 -18.05 -19.53 0.03
CA SER A 421 -19.30 -19.05 -0.56
C SER A 421 -19.05 -18.42 -1.92
N ALA A 422 -20.03 -18.54 -2.82
CA ALA A 422 -19.91 -18.38 -4.26
C ALA A 422 -20.57 -17.11 -4.83
N ALA A 423 -20.13 -16.63 -5.93
CA ALA A 423 -20.70 -16.43 -7.27
C ALA A 423 -20.34 -15.08 -7.93
N PRO A 424 -20.25 -14.99 -9.26
CA PRO A 424 -19.53 -13.92 -9.99
C PRO A 424 -20.41 -12.74 -10.39
N VAL A 425 -19.80 -11.60 -10.65
CA VAL A 425 -20.47 -10.41 -11.19
C VAL A 425 -19.76 -9.88 -12.42
N ASP A 426 -20.59 -9.49 -13.35
CA ASP A 426 -20.40 -9.05 -14.72
C ASP A 426 -19.68 -7.70 -14.86
N THR A 427 -19.02 -7.48 -15.99
CA THR A 427 -18.23 -6.28 -16.30
C THR A 427 -19.12 -5.07 -16.63
N ALA A 428 -19.32 -4.17 -15.67
CA ALA A 428 -20.01 -2.90 -15.89
C ALA A 428 -19.10 -1.82 -16.52
N ALA A 429 -19.70 -0.93 -17.32
CA ALA A 429 -19.04 0.23 -17.90
C ALA A 429 -18.36 1.12 -16.82
N PRO A 430 -17.25 1.80 -17.15
CA PRO A 430 -16.52 2.61 -16.17
C PRO A 430 -17.38 3.74 -15.60
N VAL A 431 -17.30 3.97 -14.28
CA VAL A 431 -17.98 5.11 -13.65
C VAL A 431 -17.29 6.41 -14.06
N LEU A 432 -18.06 7.38 -14.58
CA LEU A 432 -17.61 8.68 -15.04
C LEU A 432 -18.14 9.77 -14.11
N ASN A 433 -17.25 10.54 -13.46
CA ASN A 433 -17.64 11.73 -12.70
C ASN A 433 -18.09 12.84 -13.64
N GLY A 434 -18.74 13.88 -13.14
CA GLY A 434 -19.25 14.97 -13.96
C GLY A 434 -18.23 15.61 -14.89
N ILE A 435 -16.97 15.72 -14.48
CA ILE A 435 -15.89 16.22 -15.36
C ILE A 435 -15.62 15.27 -16.54
N ASP A 436 -15.62 13.95 -16.29
CA ASP A 436 -15.43 12.95 -17.36
C ASP A 436 -16.59 12.98 -18.35
N VAL A 437 -17.82 13.18 -17.84
CA VAL A 437 -19.03 13.31 -18.65
C VAL A 437 -18.98 14.57 -19.51
N LEU A 438 -18.52 15.71 -18.96
CA LEU A 438 -18.30 16.93 -19.75
C LEU A 438 -17.26 16.72 -20.83
N ALA A 439 -16.13 16.10 -20.52
CA ALA A 439 -15.07 15.83 -21.49
C ALA A 439 -15.57 14.90 -22.61
N LYS A 440 -16.31 13.83 -22.26
CA LYS A 440 -16.99 12.93 -23.20
C LYS A 440 -17.91 13.69 -24.17
N ASN A 441 -18.60 14.72 -23.68
CA ASN A 441 -19.52 15.57 -24.44
C ASN A 441 -18.82 16.83 -25.01
N GLN A 442 -17.49 16.84 -25.09
CA GLN A 442 -16.70 17.95 -25.65
C GLN A 442 -17.04 19.32 -25.03
N PHE A 443 -17.32 19.32 -23.71
CA PHE A 443 -17.70 20.51 -22.92
C PHE A 443 -18.87 21.32 -23.50
N ALA A 444 -19.75 20.70 -24.23
CA ALA A 444 -20.83 21.38 -24.98
C ALA A 444 -21.71 22.29 -24.11
N GLN A 445 -21.97 21.88 -22.85
CA GLN A 445 -22.78 22.63 -21.88
C GLN A 445 -22.13 23.92 -21.37
N LEU A 446 -20.81 24.07 -21.55
CA LEU A 446 -20.00 25.21 -21.04
C LEU A 446 -19.61 26.18 -22.17
N LYS A 447 -19.82 25.83 -23.44
CA LYS A 447 -19.42 26.66 -24.59
C LYS A 447 -20.07 28.04 -24.58
N GLY A 448 -19.27 29.08 -24.82
CA GLY A 448 -19.69 30.48 -24.85
C GLY A 448 -19.88 31.13 -23.49
N LEU A 449 -19.68 30.40 -22.37
CA LEU A 449 -19.82 30.92 -21.02
C LEU A 449 -18.46 31.37 -20.45
N LYS A 450 -18.47 32.51 -19.75
CA LYS A 450 -17.36 32.94 -18.88
C LYS A 450 -17.52 32.30 -17.50
N LEU A 451 -16.59 31.46 -17.15
CA LEU A 451 -16.68 30.57 -15.97
C LEU A 451 -15.78 31.00 -14.81
N GLY A 452 -16.31 30.90 -13.60
CA GLY A 452 -15.51 30.79 -12.39
C GLY A 452 -15.55 29.33 -11.91
N LEU A 453 -14.40 28.72 -11.63
CA LEU A 453 -14.31 27.34 -11.12
C LEU A 453 -14.01 27.31 -9.63
N ILE A 454 -14.87 26.66 -8.86
CA ILE A 454 -14.68 26.36 -7.45
C ILE A 454 -14.13 24.94 -7.37
N THR A 455 -12.86 24.81 -7.00
CA THR A 455 -12.18 23.52 -6.97
C THR A 455 -10.98 23.49 -6.01
N ASN A 456 -10.44 22.30 -5.83
CA ASN A 456 -9.15 22.06 -5.20
C ASN A 456 -8.42 20.91 -5.95
N HIS A 457 -7.35 20.39 -5.38
CA HIS A 457 -6.56 19.29 -5.97
C HIS A 457 -7.34 17.99 -6.21
N THR A 458 -8.55 17.82 -5.66
CA THR A 458 -9.41 16.66 -5.94
C THR A 458 -10.24 16.82 -7.21
N GLY A 459 -10.35 18.05 -7.75
CA GLY A 459 -11.00 18.34 -9.02
C GLY A 459 -10.13 17.84 -10.17
N GLN A 460 -10.35 16.59 -10.59
CA GLN A 460 -9.60 15.91 -11.66
C GLN A 460 -10.46 14.86 -12.34
N ASP A 461 -10.13 14.57 -13.60
CA ASP A 461 -10.73 13.48 -14.36
C ASP A 461 -10.17 12.10 -13.95
N ARG A 462 -10.66 11.03 -14.56
CA ARG A 462 -10.17 9.66 -14.32
C ARG A 462 -8.69 9.47 -14.68
N ALA A 463 -8.16 10.25 -15.62
CA ALA A 463 -6.76 10.23 -16.02
C ALA A 463 -5.87 11.12 -15.13
N ARG A 464 -6.46 11.75 -14.09
CA ARG A 464 -5.80 12.69 -13.16
C ARG A 464 -5.40 14.02 -13.79
N ASN A 465 -6.01 14.41 -14.88
CA ASN A 465 -5.87 15.76 -15.38
C ASN A 465 -6.71 16.70 -14.52
N ALA A 466 -6.12 17.79 -14.05
CA ALA A 466 -6.83 18.76 -13.22
C ALA A 466 -8.00 19.41 -14.01
N THR A 467 -9.16 19.53 -13.39
CA THR A 467 -10.31 20.20 -13.99
C THR A 467 -9.99 21.63 -14.44
N ILE A 468 -9.09 22.31 -13.73
CA ILE A 468 -8.59 23.64 -14.12
C ILE A 468 -8.00 23.58 -15.53
N ASP A 469 -7.09 22.65 -15.78
CA ASP A 469 -6.37 22.55 -17.05
C ASP A 469 -7.29 22.08 -18.18
N LEU A 470 -8.19 21.14 -17.87
CA LEU A 470 -9.20 20.67 -18.82
C LEU A 470 -10.14 21.78 -19.29
N LEU A 471 -10.67 22.61 -18.36
CA LEU A 471 -11.56 23.70 -18.71
C LEU A 471 -10.83 24.88 -19.38
N HIS A 472 -9.58 25.14 -18.97
CA HIS A 472 -8.76 26.19 -19.57
C HIS A 472 -8.38 25.87 -21.03
N ALA A 473 -8.12 24.59 -21.33
CA ALA A 473 -7.78 24.15 -22.68
C ALA A 473 -9.00 23.82 -23.57
N ALA A 474 -10.22 23.76 -23.00
CA ALA A 474 -11.40 23.31 -23.72
C ALA A 474 -11.85 24.33 -24.81
N PRO A 475 -12.00 23.91 -26.08
CA PRO A 475 -12.39 24.82 -27.16
C PRO A 475 -13.77 25.46 -26.92
N GLY A 476 -13.83 26.79 -26.97
CA GLY A 476 -15.06 27.57 -26.80
C GLY A 476 -15.52 27.73 -25.36
N VAL A 477 -14.73 27.29 -24.36
CA VAL A 477 -14.92 27.52 -22.92
C VAL A 477 -14.02 28.67 -22.50
N SER A 478 -14.51 29.60 -21.68
CA SER A 478 -13.75 30.74 -21.15
C SER A 478 -13.64 30.63 -19.63
N LEU A 479 -12.62 29.94 -19.12
CA LEU A 479 -12.30 29.94 -17.68
C LEU A 479 -11.57 31.22 -17.35
N VAL A 480 -12.12 32.04 -16.44
CA VAL A 480 -11.58 33.39 -16.14
C VAL A 480 -11.21 33.61 -14.69
N ALA A 481 -11.70 32.77 -13.78
CA ALA A 481 -11.40 32.88 -12.35
C ALA A 481 -11.44 31.52 -11.66
N LEU A 482 -10.64 31.38 -10.61
CA LEU A 482 -10.59 30.20 -9.75
C LEU A 482 -10.97 30.58 -8.32
N PHE A 483 -11.70 29.71 -7.63
CA PHE A 483 -12.10 29.87 -6.23
C PHE A 483 -11.66 28.68 -5.43
N ASN A 484 -10.85 28.94 -4.39
CA ASN A 484 -10.24 27.89 -3.59
C ASN A 484 -10.85 27.84 -2.18
N PRO A 485 -11.57 26.76 -1.81
CA PRO A 485 -12.20 26.67 -0.49
C PRO A 485 -11.22 26.37 0.64
N GLU A 486 -10.32 25.41 0.49
CA GLU A 486 -9.41 24.91 1.53
C GLU A 486 -8.31 24.04 0.89
N HIS A 487 -7.13 23.96 1.50
CA HIS A 487 -6.00 23.10 1.15
C HIS A 487 -5.26 23.39 -0.18
N GLY A 488 -5.46 24.56 -0.77
CA GLY A 488 -4.77 24.96 -2.02
C GLY A 488 -5.38 24.36 -3.28
N ILE A 489 -5.15 25.03 -4.42
CA ILE A 489 -5.84 24.70 -5.65
C ILE A 489 -5.20 23.53 -6.41
N ARG A 490 -3.88 23.32 -6.25
CA ARG A 490 -3.09 22.27 -6.91
C ARG A 490 -2.28 21.40 -5.95
N GLY A 491 -2.26 21.68 -4.65
CA GLY A 491 -1.45 20.96 -3.67
C GLY A 491 -2.04 20.96 -2.27
N ALA A 492 -1.56 20.04 -1.47
CA ALA A 492 -1.99 19.86 -0.09
C ALA A 492 -1.24 20.84 0.83
N LEU A 493 -1.69 22.09 0.90
CA LEU A 493 -1.24 23.03 1.92
C LEU A 493 -2.23 23.02 3.08
N ASP A 494 -1.75 22.84 4.29
CA ASP A 494 -2.54 22.92 5.53
C ASP A 494 -2.57 24.36 6.08
N GLU A 495 -2.23 25.35 5.24
CA GLU A 495 -2.10 26.77 5.60
C GLU A 495 -3.24 27.62 5.01
N LYS A 496 -3.45 28.79 5.60
CA LYS A 496 -4.40 29.78 5.12
C LYS A 496 -3.95 30.29 3.74
N VAL A 497 -4.71 29.95 2.72
CA VAL A 497 -4.45 30.40 1.35
C VAL A 497 -5.06 31.80 1.17
N SER A 498 -4.23 32.79 0.85
CA SER A 498 -4.65 34.13 0.43
C SER A 498 -4.97 34.15 -1.06
N ASP A 499 -5.60 35.24 -1.53
CA ASP A 499 -5.80 35.48 -2.96
C ASP A 499 -4.43 35.49 -3.69
N SER A 500 -4.38 34.84 -4.85
CA SER A 500 -3.13 34.56 -5.60
C SER A 500 -3.41 34.41 -7.11
N LYS A 501 -2.42 33.95 -7.86
CA LYS A 501 -2.58 33.53 -9.25
C LYS A 501 -2.16 32.08 -9.40
N ASP A 502 -2.86 31.34 -10.25
CA ASP A 502 -2.43 29.99 -10.63
C ASP A 502 -1.23 30.07 -11.57
N GLU A 503 -0.12 29.43 -11.21
CA GLU A 503 1.15 29.54 -11.93
C GLU A 503 1.08 28.97 -13.36
N GLN A 504 0.22 27.96 -13.60
CA GLN A 504 0.12 27.29 -14.90
C GLN A 504 -0.79 28.04 -15.88
N THR A 505 -1.93 28.55 -15.40
CA THR A 505 -2.92 29.23 -16.28
C THR A 505 -2.85 30.75 -16.21
N GLY A 506 -2.17 31.31 -15.21
CA GLY A 506 -2.14 32.75 -14.95
C GLY A 506 -3.46 33.34 -14.42
N LEU A 507 -4.47 32.48 -14.17
CA LEU A 507 -5.78 32.93 -13.71
C LEU A 507 -5.76 33.41 -12.24
N PRO A 508 -6.60 34.41 -11.89
CA PRO A 508 -6.75 34.82 -10.51
C PRO A 508 -7.40 33.71 -9.67
N VAL A 509 -6.85 33.48 -8.47
CA VAL A 509 -7.35 32.54 -7.46
C VAL A 509 -7.86 33.32 -6.28
N PHE A 510 -9.14 33.20 -5.97
CA PHE A 510 -9.80 33.82 -4.84
C PHE A 510 -10.00 32.82 -3.69
N SER A 511 -9.53 33.16 -2.50
CA SER A 511 -9.69 32.31 -1.33
C SER A 511 -11.13 32.38 -0.79
N LEU A 512 -11.74 31.22 -0.58
CA LEU A 512 -13.02 31.05 0.13
C LEU A 512 -12.81 30.48 1.55
N TYR A 513 -11.60 30.58 2.10
CA TYR A 513 -11.22 30.04 3.40
C TYR A 513 -10.84 31.13 4.39
N GLY A 514 -11.21 30.96 5.65
CA GLY A 514 -10.91 31.91 6.73
C GLY A 514 -12.01 32.96 6.90
N VAL A 515 -11.68 34.26 6.65
CA VAL A 515 -12.59 35.38 6.86
C VAL A 515 -13.71 35.40 5.81
N ARG A 516 -13.39 35.11 4.56
CA ARG A 516 -14.34 35.08 3.45
C ARG A 516 -14.69 33.62 3.12
N ARG A 517 -15.98 33.28 3.11
CA ARG A 517 -16.48 31.92 2.80
C ARG A 517 -17.48 31.90 1.64
N THR A 518 -17.61 33.01 0.94
CA THR A 518 -18.49 33.21 -0.22
C THR A 518 -17.76 34.07 -1.24
N PRO A 519 -17.96 33.84 -2.55
CA PRO A 519 -17.49 34.77 -3.56
C PRO A 519 -18.08 36.18 -3.36
N ALA A 520 -17.27 37.23 -3.51
CA ALA A 520 -17.74 38.61 -3.43
C ALA A 520 -18.50 38.98 -4.72
N PRO A 521 -19.49 39.90 -4.68
CA PRO A 521 -20.24 40.34 -5.85
C PRO A 521 -19.36 40.78 -7.01
N GLU A 522 -18.27 41.46 -6.73
CA GLU A 522 -17.30 41.97 -7.71
C GLU A 522 -16.60 40.83 -8.46
N GLN A 523 -16.33 39.74 -7.74
CA GLN A 523 -15.70 38.53 -8.31
C GLN A 523 -16.68 37.76 -9.23
N LEU A 524 -17.98 37.94 -9.07
CA LEU A 524 -19.03 37.32 -9.86
C LEU A 524 -19.49 38.18 -11.05
N ALA A 525 -19.24 39.48 -11.02
CA ALA A 525 -19.77 40.44 -11.98
C ALA A 525 -19.45 40.07 -13.45
N GLY A 526 -18.22 39.61 -13.71
CA GLY A 526 -17.74 39.24 -15.04
C GLY A 526 -18.03 37.80 -15.47
N LEU A 527 -18.72 37.00 -14.64
CA LEU A 527 -19.00 35.58 -14.92
C LEU A 527 -20.41 35.37 -15.47
N ASP A 528 -20.58 34.34 -16.28
CA ASP A 528 -21.89 33.82 -16.68
C ASP A 528 -22.32 32.66 -15.77
N ALA A 529 -21.34 31.83 -15.34
CA ALA A 529 -21.60 30.68 -14.47
C ALA A 529 -20.48 30.43 -13.48
N LEU A 530 -20.84 29.81 -12.36
CA LEU A 530 -19.93 29.15 -11.45
C LEU A 530 -19.99 27.64 -11.68
N VAL A 531 -18.82 27.00 -11.77
CA VAL A 531 -18.68 25.53 -11.84
C VAL A 531 -18.09 25.05 -10.52
N PHE A 532 -18.65 23.99 -9.96
CA PHE A 532 -18.17 23.36 -8.71
C PHE A 532 -17.68 21.95 -8.99
N ASP A 533 -16.44 21.65 -8.67
CA ASP A 533 -15.83 20.33 -8.82
C ASP A 533 -14.87 19.98 -7.67
N ILE A 534 -15.37 19.30 -6.66
CA ILE A 534 -14.62 18.88 -5.47
C ILE A 534 -15.12 17.52 -5.00
N GLN A 535 -14.22 16.63 -4.57
CA GLN A 535 -14.57 15.35 -3.94
C GLN A 535 -14.93 15.54 -2.46
N ASP A 536 -16.17 15.25 -2.08
CA ASP A 536 -16.66 15.16 -0.71
C ASP A 536 -16.46 13.75 -0.13
N ILE A 537 -16.71 13.58 1.18
CA ILE A 537 -16.62 12.30 1.88
C ILE A 537 -17.95 11.80 2.48
N GLY A 538 -19.07 12.44 2.21
CA GLY A 538 -20.40 12.01 2.64
C GLY A 538 -20.72 12.26 4.12
N CYS A 539 -20.03 13.19 4.78
CA CYS A 539 -20.19 13.53 6.19
C CYS A 539 -20.67 14.96 6.41
N ARG A 540 -21.71 15.17 7.27
CA ARG A 540 -22.32 16.48 7.55
C ARG A 540 -21.31 17.54 7.98
N PHE A 541 -20.36 17.22 8.82
CA PHE A 541 -19.40 18.21 9.33
C PHE A 541 -18.14 18.35 8.48
N TYR A 542 -18.06 17.70 7.31
CA TYR A 542 -17.06 18.01 6.31
C TYR A 542 -17.40 19.33 5.60
N THR A 543 -16.41 20.16 5.28
CA THR A 543 -16.64 21.58 4.98
C THR A 543 -17.03 21.88 3.54
N TYR A 544 -16.77 20.95 2.59
CA TYR A 544 -17.08 21.19 1.17
C TYR A 544 -18.56 21.34 0.83
N PRO A 545 -19.52 20.62 1.48
CA PRO A 545 -20.92 20.91 1.30
C PRO A 545 -21.31 22.33 1.76
N ALA A 546 -20.71 22.85 2.85
CA ALA A 546 -20.94 24.21 3.28
C ALA A 546 -20.44 25.24 2.27
N THR A 547 -19.28 25.01 1.66
CA THR A 547 -18.71 25.86 0.60
C THR A 547 -19.61 25.82 -0.64
N LEU A 548 -20.06 24.63 -1.07
CA LEU A 548 -21.03 24.47 -2.17
C LEU A 548 -22.27 25.34 -1.93
N ILE A 549 -22.87 25.23 -0.74
CA ILE A 549 -24.12 25.94 -0.40
C ILE A 549 -23.91 27.44 -0.38
N ASN A 550 -22.82 27.94 0.20
CA ASN A 550 -22.51 29.36 0.24
C ASN A 550 -22.30 29.92 -1.17
N CYS A 551 -21.64 29.18 -2.05
CA CYS A 551 -21.40 29.58 -3.44
C CYS A 551 -22.70 29.51 -4.27
N LEU A 552 -23.55 28.51 -4.03
CA LEU A 552 -24.87 28.37 -4.68
C LEU A 552 -25.77 29.56 -4.34
N GLU A 553 -25.83 29.93 -3.04
CA GLU A 553 -26.58 31.10 -2.57
C GLU A 553 -26.06 32.40 -3.18
N ALA A 554 -24.72 32.56 -3.25
CA ALA A 554 -24.08 33.74 -3.87
C ALA A 554 -24.39 33.81 -5.37
N ALA A 555 -24.36 32.69 -6.09
CA ALA A 555 -24.71 32.62 -7.50
C ALA A 555 -26.18 33.00 -7.74
N ALA A 556 -27.11 32.48 -6.90
CA ALA A 556 -28.52 32.83 -6.97
C ALA A 556 -28.74 34.34 -6.78
N LYS A 557 -28.14 34.95 -5.74
CA LYS A 557 -28.22 36.40 -5.51
C LYS A 557 -27.66 37.23 -6.66
N ALA A 558 -26.58 36.76 -7.30
CA ALA A 558 -25.94 37.40 -8.44
C ALA A 558 -26.61 37.04 -9.79
N LYS A 559 -27.67 36.21 -9.80
CA LYS A 559 -28.37 35.70 -10.98
C LYS A 559 -27.41 35.02 -11.98
N LYS A 560 -26.46 34.24 -11.46
CA LYS A 560 -25.51 33.45 -12.26
C LYS A 560 -25.90 31.98 -12.23
N LYS A 561 -25.63 31.28 -13.34
CA LYS A 561 -25.76 29.82 -13.38
C LYS A 561 -24.81 29.17 -12.37
N PHE A 562 -25.26 28.07 -11.77
CA PHE A 562 -24.44 27.24 -10.90
C PHE A 562 -24.42 25.81 -11.42
N ILE A 563 -23.23 25.31 -11.76
CA ILE A 563 -23.05 24.00 -12.39
C ILE A 563 -22.24 23.13 -11.45
N VAL A 564 -22.81 22.01 -11.01
CA VAL A 564 -22.10 21.02 -10.17
C VAL A 564 -21.64 19.87 -11.06
N LEU A 565 -20.33 19.65 -11.13
CA LEU A 565 -19.74 18.43 -11.69
C LEU A 565 -19.79 17.37 -10.60
N ASP A 566 -20.84 16.54 -10.62
CA ASP A 566 -21.10 15.65 -9.51
C ASP A 566 -20.08 14.51 -9.44
N ARG A 567 -19.83 14.05 -8.21
CA ARG A 567 -18.91 12.96 -7.88
C ARG A 567 -19.60 11.94 -7.01
N ALA A 568 -19.25 10.66 -7.19
CA ALA A 568 -19.75 9.58 -6.35
C ALA A 568 -19.45 9.86 -4.88
N ASN A 569 -20.38 9.53 -4.00
CA ASN A 569 -20.14 9.53 -2.56
C ASN A 569 -19.17 8.38 -2.22
N PRO A 570 -17.98 8.65 -1.69
CA PRO A 570 -16.93 7.63 -1.55
C PRO A 570 -17.25 6.52 -0.56
N ILE A 571 -18.13 6.79 0.42
CA ILE A 571 -18.55 5.80 1.42
C ILE A 571 -19.93 5.20 1.10
N GLY A 572 -20.32 5.23 -0.19
CA GLY A 572 -21.62 4.74 -0.67
C GLY A 572 -22.78 5.68 -0.36
N GLY A 573 -23.86 5.52 -1.11
CA GLY A 573 -25.06 6.35 -0.99
C GLY A 573 -26.21 5.72 -0.22
N ASN A 574 -26.13 4.44 0.15
CA ASN A 574 -27.23 3.73 0.82
C ASN A 574 -27.31 4.04 2.31
N ALA A 575 -26.18 4.02 3.00
CA ALA A 575 -26.13 4.20 4.45
C ALA A 575 -26.46 5.64 4.85
N VAL A 576 -27.33 5.75 5.86
CA VAL A 576 -27.77 7.01 6.49
C VAL A 576 -27.72 6.81 7.98
N GLU A 577 -26.88 7.60 8.69
CA GLU A 577 -26.54 7.29 10.07
C GLU A 577 -26.48 8.53 10.95
N GLY A 578 -26.86 8.35 12.20
CA GLY A 578 -26.74 9.34 13.27
C GLY A 578 -27.86 10.36 13.33
N PRO A 579 -27.82 11.23 14.35
CA PRO A 579 -28.83 12.25 14.56
C PRO A 579 -28.75 13.36 13.52
N LEU A 580 -29.89 13.99 13.24
CA LEU A 580 -29.99 15.20 12.45
C LEU A 580 -29.43 16.41 13.21
N LEU A 581 -29.27 17.54 12.53
CA LEU A 581 -28.92 18.80 13.15
C LEU A 581 -30.06 19.33 14.00
N VAL A 582 -29.78 19.68 15.25
CA VAL A 582 -30.66 20.47 16.11
C VAL A 582 -30.10 21.87 16.29
N GLY A 583 -30.90 22.88 16.01
CA GLY A 583 -30.56 24.29 16.11
C GLY A 583 -30.17 24.92 14.77
N THR A 584 -29.37 25.97 14.82
CA THR A 584 -29.02 26.79 13.64
C THR A 584 -27.91 26.17 12.80
N ASN A 585 -27.96 26.40 11.49
CA ASN A 585 -26.93 26.03 10.56
C ASN A 585 -25.57 26.71 10.88
N SER A 586 -24.50 26.01 10.58
CA SER A 586 -23.12 26.52 10.70
C SER A 586 -22.24 25.91 9.61
N PHE A 587 -20.99 26.32 9.55
CA PHE A 587 -20.06 25.80 8.52
C PHE A 587 -19.78 24.28 8.66
N VAL A 588 -19.90 23.71 9.83
CA VAL A 588 -19.78 22.26 10.11
C VAL A 588 -21.13 21.56 10.35
N ALA A 589 -22.23 22.28 10.12
CA ALA A 589 -23.61 21.76 10.24
C ALA A 589 -24.53 22.57 9.29
N TRP A 590 -24.27 22.41 8.02
CA TRP A 590 -24.74 23.26 6.94
C TRP A 590 -26.23 23.11 6.60
N HIS A 591 -26.86 22.02 7.01
CA HIS A 591 -28.29 21.78 6.80
C HIS A 591 -28.81 20.73 7.79
N ASN A 592 -30.12 20.60 7.91
CA ASN A 592 -30.79 19.57 8.74
C ASN A 592 -30.70 18.20 8.04
N VAL A 593 -29.51 17.59 8.11
CA VAL A 593 -29.20 16.26 7.60
C VAL A 593 -28.50 15.45 8.70
N PRO A 594 -28.51 14.10 8.64
CA PRO A 594 -27.79 13.26 9.59
C PRO A 594 -26.28 13.34 9.40
N LEU A 595 -25.53 12.79 10.33
CA LEU A 595 -24.06 12.81 10.32
C LEU A 595 -23.47 12.14 9.07
N ARG A 596 -23.98 10.98 8.69
CA ARG A 596 -23.74 10.34 7.38
C ARG A 596 -25.01 10.43 6.57
N HIS A 597 -25.01 11.24 5.52
CA HIS A 597 -26.25 11.59 4.81
C HIS A 597 -26.52 10.74 3.57
N GLY A 598 -25.53 10.03 3.06
CA GLY A 598 -25.65 9.14 1.90
C GLY A 598 -26.07 9.85 0.62
N MET A 599 -25.63 11.08 0.40
CA MET A 599 -25.92 11.89 -0.79
C MET A 599 -24.64 12.34 -1.45
N THR A 600 -24.70 12.60 -2.76
CA THR A 600 -23.64 13.29 -3.51
C THR A 600 -23.76 14.81 -3.37
N LEU A 601 -22.74 15.57 -3.77
CA LEU A 601 -22.81 17.04 -3.74
C LEU A 601 -23.87 17.61 -4.69
N GLY A 602 -24.09 16.98 -5.85
CA GLY A 602 -25.17 17.35 -6.77
C GLY A 602 -26.55 17.17 -6.14
N GLU A 603 -26.75 16.07 -5.43
CA GLU A 603 -28.00 15.80 -4.68
C GLU A 603 -28.18 16.77 -3.52
N VAL A 604 -27.10 17.10 -2.79
CA VAL A 604 -27.12 18.12 -1.71
C VAL A 604 -27.47 19.50 -2.29
N ALA A 605 -26.91 19.90 -3.42
CA ALA A 605 -27.20 21.17 -4.06
C ALA A 605 -28.68 21.27 -4.43
N ARG A 606 -29.27 20.22 -4.99
CA ARG A 606 -30.71 20.16 -5.32
C ARG A 606 -31.58 20.30 -4.09
N MET A 607 -31.27 19.53 -3.02
CA MET A 607 -32.02 19.57 -1.76
C MET A 607 -32.00 20.98 -1.16
N VAL A 608 -30.82 21.57 -1.00
CA VAL A 608 -30.69 22.86 -0.35
C VAL A 608 -31.25 24.00 -1.18
N ASN A 609 -31.10 23.98 -2.51
CA ASN A 609 -31.71 24.97 -3.41
C ASN A 609 -33.23 25.01 -3.25
N ALA A 610 -33.88 23.84 -3.22
CA ALA A 610 -35.33 23.71 -3.05
C ALA A 610 -35.77 24.07 -1.61
N GLU A 611 -35.15 23.47 -0.59
CA GLU A 611 -35.62 23.61 0.79
C GLU A 611 -35.33 25.01 1.40
N ARG A 612 -34.27 25.71 0.93
CA ARG A 612 -34.00 27.08 1.36
C ARG A 612 -34.56 28.15 0.43
N GLY A 613 -35.16 27.74 -0.68
CA GLY A 613 -35.79 28.65 -1.63
C GLY A 613 -34.82 29.61 -2.28
N PHE A 614 -33.58 29.20 -2.57
CA PHE A 614 -32.57 30.08 -3.17
C PHE A 614 -32.96 30.52 -4.59
N GLY A 615 -33.70 29.68 -5.35
CA GLY A 615 -34.08 29.96 -6.71
C GLY A 615 -32.88 30.02 -7.66
N ALA A 616 -31.81 29.33 -7.32
CA ALA A 616 -30.62 29.28 -8.15
C ALA A 616 -30.87 28.54 -9.47
N ASP A 617 -30.34 29.07 -10.59
CA ASP A 617 -30.27 28.38 -11.88
C ASP A 617 -29.19 27.27 -11.77
N LEU A 618 -29.64 26.13 -11.22
CA LEU A 618 -28.77 24.98 -10.86
C LEU A 618 -28.80 23.91 -11.96
N THR A 619 -27.65 23.57 -12.48
CA THR A 619 -27.43 22.40 -13.33
C THR A 619 -26.51 21.42 -12.64
N VAL A 620 -26.86 20.15 -12.58
CA VAL A 620 -25.97 19.07 -12.11
C VAL A 620 -25.59 18.23 -13.32
N ILE A 621 -24.27 18.09 -13.56
CA ILE A 621 -23.72 17.12 -14.50
C ILE A 621 -23.52 15.82 -13.73
N PRO A 622 -24.38 14.82 -13.94
CA PRO A 622 -24.41 13.65 -13.08
C PRO A 622 -23.21 12.70 -13.32
N VAL A 623 -22.94 11.86 -12.34
CA VAL A 623 -22.05 10.70 -12.48
C VAL A 623 -22.73 9.66 -13.37
N GLU A 624 -22.05 9.14 -14.38
CA GLU A 624 -22.54 8.02 -15.18
C GLU A 624 -22.00 6.69 -14.65
N GLY A 625 -22.86 5.68 -14.58
CA GLY A 625 -22.48 4.30 -14.23
C GLY A 625 -22.27 4.02 -12.73
N TRP A 626 -22.53 4.97 -11.83
CA TRP A 626 -22.45 4.74 -10.39
C TRP A 626 -23.77 4.26 -9.82
N ALA A 627 -23.73 3.16 -9.08
CA ALA A 627 -24.82 2.70 -8.23
C ALA A 627 -24.56 3.11 -6.78
N ARG A 628 -25.64 3.48 -6.04
CA ARG A 628 -25.54 3.99 -4.65
C ARG A 628 -24.87 3.03 -3.68
N ALA A 629 -24.91 1.72 -3.93
CA ALA A 629 -24.25 0.71 -3.13
C ALA A 629 -22.74 0.70 -3.27
N GLN A 630 -22.21 1.26 -4.36
CA GLN A 630 -20.77 1.20 -4.66
C GLN A 630 -19.98 2.18 -3.80
N TRP A 631 -18.87 1.68 -3.28
CA TRP A 631 -17.84 2.45 -2.58
C TRP A 631 -16.80 2.99 -3.56
N PHE A 632 -15.98 3.95 -3.12
CA PHE A 632 -15.02 4.63 -3.99
C PHE A 632 -14.01 3.71 -4.68
N ASP A 633 -13.53 2.68 -3.98
CA ASP A 633 -12.59 1.69 -4.49
C ASP A 633 -13.19 0.77 -5.57
N GLU A 634 -14.51 0.74 -5.70
CA GLU A 634 -15.23 0.02 -6.77
C GLU A 634 -15.41 0.86 -8.04
N LEU A 635 -15.07 2.16 -7.99
CA LEU A 635 -15.25 3.07 -9.12
C LEU A 635 -14.11 2.99 -10.15
N GLY A 636 -13.05 2.26 -9.83
CA GLY A 636 -11.86 2.19 -10.67
C GLY A 636 -11.14 3.54 -10.80
N GLN A 637 -11.16 4.34 -9.73
CA GLN A 637 -10.48 5.63 -9.63
C GLN A 637 -9.48 5.62 -8.47
N PRO A 638 -8.30 6.26 -8.61
CA PRO A 638 -7.35 6.34 -7.53
C PRO A 638 -7.83 7.29 -6.44
N TRP A 639 -7.63 6.91 -5.17
CA TRP A 639 -7.92 7.80 -4.04
C TRP A 639 -7.01 9.03 -4.09
N THR A 640 -7.61 10.20 -4.06
CA THR A 640 -6.92 11.49 -3.85
C THR A 640 -7.40 12.03 -2.51
N ASN A 641 -6.49 12.23 -1.57
CA ASN A 641 -6.82 12.65 -0.20
C ASN A 641 -7.63 13.96 -0.21
N PRO A 642 -8.91 13.98 0.14
CA PRO A 642 -9.72 15.21 0.11
C PRO A 642 -9.22 16.28 1.10
N SER A 643 -8.48 15.85 2.12
CA SER A 643 -7.71 16.72 3.03
C SER A 643 -6.45 15.99 3.50
N PRO A 644 -5.44 16.67 4.07
CA PRO A 644 -4.18 16.07 4.52
C PRO A 644 -4.35 14.93 5.53
N ASN A 645 -5.45 14.92 6.30
CA ASN A 645 -5.77 13.88 7.26
C ASN A 645 -6.76 12.82 6.74
N MET A 646 -7.31 12.97 5.54
CA MET A 646 -8.23 11.98 4.95
C MET A 646 -7.45 11.07 3.98
N ARG A 647 -6.55 10.24 4.55
CA ARG A 647 -5.51 9.54 3.79
C ARG A 647 -5.96 8.21 3.19
N SER A 648 -7.11 7.69 3.59
CA SER A 648 -7.62 6.40 3.13
C SER A 648 -9.13 6.39 3.05
N LEU A 649 -9.69 5.45 2.30
CA LEU A 649 -11.12 5.18 2.27
C LEU A 649 -11.62 4.70 3.65
N ALA A 650 -10.79 3.96 4.40
CA ALA A 650 -11.11 3.53 5.77
C ALA A 650 -11.25 4.74 6.71
N ALA A 651 -10.36 5.73 6.61
CA ALA A 651 -10.48 6.99 7.33
C ALA A 651 -11.79 7.71 6.99
N ALA A 652 -12.15 7.79 5.70
CA ALA A 652 -13.41 8.41 5.25
C ALA A 652 -14.64 7.64 5.76
N ALA A 653 -14.60 6.30 5.75
CA ALA A 653 -15.67 5.44 6.26
C ALA A 653 -15.93 5.63 7.76
N LEU A 654 -14.86 5.77 8.55
CA LEU A 654 -14.92 5.92 10.01
C LEU A 654 -15.19 7.37 10.44
N TYR A 655 -14.90 8.36 9.59
CA TYR A 655 -14.95 9.77 9.91
C TYR A 655 -16.30 10.25 10.48
N PRO A 656 -17.48 9.84 9.95
CA PRO A 656 -18.77 10.32 10.47
C PRO A 656 -19.00 10.03 11.97
N GLY A 657 -18.33 9.03 12.52
CA GLY A 657 -18.36 8.70 13.94
C GLY A 657 -17.12 9.17 14.70
N VAL A 658 -15.93 8.77 14.22
CA VAL A 658 -14.65 9.05 14.90
C VAL A 658 -14.33 10.54 14.89
N GLY A 659 -14.66 11.25 13.81
CA GLY A 659 -14.48 12.70 13.71
C GLY A 659 -15.20 13.49 14.80
N LEU A 660 -16.33 13.00 15.32
CA LEU A 660 -17.05 13.62 16.45
C LEU A 660 -16.16 13.80 17.69
N LEU A 661 -15.13 13.00 17.84
CA LEU A 661 -14.28 12.92 19.01
C LEU A 661 -13.03 13.81 18.92
N GLU A 662 -12.73 14.40 17.76
CA GLU A 662 -11.42 15.03 17.44
C GLU A 662 -10.97 16.14 18.40
N SER A 663 -11.93 16.85 19.01
CA SER A 663 -11.66 17.87 20.02
C SER A 663 -11.60 17.35 21.46
N ALA A 664 -12.12 16.13 21.69
CA ALA A 664 -12.21 15.52 23.02
C ALA A 664 -11.07 14.53 23.30
N ILE A 665 -10.64 13.78 22.29
CA ILE A 665 -9.52 12.84 22.36
C ILE A 665 -8.68 12.93 21.08
N CYS A 666 -7.50 12.30 21.09
CA CYS A 666 -6.76 12.13 19.85
C CYS A 666 -7.47 11.10 18.98
N VAL A 667 -7.78 11.47 17.73
CA VAL A 667 -8.38 10.63 16.70
C VAL A 667 -7.36 10.25 15.63
N GLY A 668 -6.10 10.12 16.00
CA GLY A 668 -5.02 9.76 15.09
C GLY A 668 -4.46 10.90 14.24
N ARG A 669 -4.98 12.13 14.32
CA ARG A 669 -4.35 13.29 13.67
C ARG A 669 -2.97 13.50 14.30
N GLY A 670 -1.96 13.68 13.45
CA GLY A 670 -0.56 13.69 13.91
C GLY A 670 0.09 12.30 13.98
N THR A 671 -0.59 11.27 13.46
CA THR A 671 -0.05 9.92 13.22
C THR A 671 -0.19 9.56 11.74
N ASP A 672 0.32 8.39 11.36
CA ASP A 672 0.20 7.89 9.98
C ASP A 672 -1.22 7.40 9.62
N THR A 673 -2.10 7.23 10.62
CA THR A 673 -3.44 6.66 10.48
C THR A 673 -4.52 7.55 11.12
N PRO A 674 -4.73 8.78 10.60
CA PRO A 674 -5.79 9.66 11.07
C PRO A 674 -7.16 8.97 10.94
N PHE A 675 -7.99 9.13 11.99
CA PHE A 675 -9.33 8.55 12.14
C PHE A 675 -9.41 7.03 12.23
N GLU A 676 -8.28 6.33 12.13
CA GLU A 676 -8.19 4.88 12.31
C GLU A 676 -7.63 4.49 13.69
N VAL A 677 -7.17 5.46 14.50
CA VAL A 677 -6.77 5.25 15.89
C VAL A 677 -7.38 6.31 16.78
N VAL A 678 -7.72 5.92 18.00
CA VAL A 678 -8.28 6.82 19.03
C VAL A 678 -7.59 6.58 20.36
N GLY A 679 -7.35 7.65 21.13
CA GLY A 679 -6.71 7.49 22.43
C GLY A 679 -6.47 8.79 23.16
N ALA A 680 -5.94 8.65 24.37
CA ALA A 680 -5.61 9.78 25.24
C ALA A 680 -4.48 9.41 26.22
N PRO A 681 -3.75 10.40 26.78
CA PRO A 681 -2.70 10.14 27.77
C PRO A 681 -3.21 9.46 29.05
N TYR A 682 -4.47 9.68 29.40
CA TYR A 682 -5.10 9.08 30.59
C TYR A 682 -5.63 7.65 30.34
N VAL A 683 -5.55 7.14 29.13
CA VAL A 683 -5.84 5.71 28.83
C VAL A 683 -4.59 4.91 29.17
N THR A 684 -4.43 4.57 30.46
CA THR A 684 -3.22 3.87 30.95
C THR A 684 -3.25 2.38 30.66
N ASN A 685 -4.46 1.80 30.46
CA ASN A 685 -4.65 0.39 30.09
C ASN A 685 -5.40 0.30 28.75
N ASP A 686 -4.62 0.37 27.67
CA ASP A 686 -5.09 0.28 26.30
C ASP A 686 -5.72 -1.10 25.96
N VAL A 687 -5.19 -2.19 26.54
CA VAL A 687 -5.74 -3.55 26.37
C VAL A 687 -7.17 -3.63 26.93
N ARG A 688 -7.39 -3.11 28.15
CA ARG A 688 -8.73 -3.04 28.74
C ARG A 688 -9.66 -2.16 27.90
N PHE A 689 -9.18 -1.01 27.43
CA PHE A 689 -9.98 -0.10 26.62
C PHE A 689 -10.45 -0.77 25.31
N ALA A 690 -9.54 -1.40 24.56
CA ALA A 690 -9.89 -2.13 23.34
C ALA A 690 -10.82 -3.31 23.60
N ALA A 691 -10.62 -4.04 24.71
CA ALA A 691 -11.51 -5.14 25.10
C ALA A 691 -12.93 -4.65 25.40
N GLU A 692 -13.09 -3.51 26.11
CA GLU A 692 -14.40 -2.92 26.39
C GLU A 692 -15.12 -2.46 25.11
N LEU A 693 -14.40 -1.88 24.14
CA LEU A 693 -14.95 -1.53 22.84
C LEU A 693 -15.41 -2.77 22.05
N ASN A 694 -14.60 -3.84 22.04
CA ASN A 694 -14.97 -5.09 21.36
C ASN A 694 -16.17 -5.79 22.03
N ARG A 695 -16.35 -5.62 23.34
CA ARG A 695 -17.52 -6.17 24.06
C ARG A 695 -18.84 -5.57 23.58
N ALA A 696 -18.83 -4.36 23.01
CA ALA A 696 -20.02 -3.76 22.42
C ALA A 696 -20.54 -4.52 21.19
N GLY A 697 -19.74 -5.40 20.60
CA GLY A 697 -20.17 -6.29 19.51
C GLY A 697 -20.54 -5.57 18.21
N LEU A 698 -19.95 -4.39 17.94
CA LEU A 698 -20.28 -3.62 16.75
C LEU A 698 -19.95 -4.41 15.46
N PRO A 699 -20.90 -4.50 14.51
CA PRO A 699 -20.63 -5.14 13.24
C PRO A 699 -19.63 -4.32 12.41
N GLY A 700 -18.87 -4.99 11.56
CA GLY A 700 -17.98 -4.37 10.62
C GLY A 700 -16.70 -3.76 11.18
N VAL A 701 -16.44 -3.82 12.50
CA VAL A 701 -15.23 -3.28 13.12
C VAL A 701 -14.67 -4.19 14.22
N ARG A 702 -13.36 -4.05 14.46
CA ARG A 702 -12.66 -4.60 15.62
C ARG A 702 -11.70 -3.54 16.17
N PHE A 703 -11.43 -3.62 17.47
CA PHE A 703 -10.56 -2.68 18.18
C PHE A 703 -9.34 -3.41 18.72
N HIS A 704 -8.15 -2.90 18.43
CA HIS A 704 -6.89 -3.44 18.90
C HIS A 704 -6.19 -2.42 19.78
N ALA A 705 -5.65 -2.88 20.92
CA ALA A 705 -4.90 -2.02 21.81
C ALA A 705 -3.69 -1.41 21.07
N VAL A 706 -3.45 -0.12 21.26
CA VAL A 706 -2.36 0.61 20.63
C VAL A 706 -1.83 1.70 21.55
N ARG A 707 -0.52 1.97 21.46
CA ARG A 707 0.13 3.16 22.02
C ARG A 707 0.74 3.98 20.91
N PHE A 708 0.54 5.30 20.96
CA PHE A 708 1.03 6.22 19.94
C PHE A 708 1.26 7.61 20.52
N THR A 709 2.05 8.42 19.82
CA THR A 709 2.30 9.81 20.19
C THR A 709 2.00 10.69 18.99
N PRO A 710 0.96 11.53 19.02
CA PRO A 710 0.65 12.41 17.91
C PRO A 710 1.65 13.56 17.82
N THR A 711 2.08 13.90 16.59
CA THR A 711 3.04 14.98 16.33
C THR A 711 2.39 16.38 16.24
N TYR A 712 1.07 16.41 16.09
CA TYR A 712 0.26 17.65 16.13
C TYR A 712 -1.18 17.34 16.55
N SER A 713 -2.05 18.36 16.66
CA SER A 713 -3.45 18.27 17.09
C SER A 713 -3.62 17.92 18.57
N THR A 714 -4.72 17.29 18.94
CA THR A 714 -5.09 16.96 20.33
C THR A 714 -4.06 16.02 20.96
N PHE A 715 -3.50 16.41 22.10
CA PHE A 715 -2.42 15.71 22.82
C PHE A 715 -1.08 15.63 22.08
N LYS A 716 -0.76 16.64 21.24
CA LYS A 716 0.55 16.76 20.61
C LYS A 716 1.68 16.40 21.57
N ASP A 717 2.63 15.57 21.10
CA ASP A 717 3.84 15.13 21.80
C ASP A 717 3.61 14.41 23.14
N LYS A 718 2.35 13.97 23.43
CA LYS A 718 2.02 13.20 24.62
C LYS A 718 1.77 11.73 24.26
N PRO A 719 2.43 10.78 24.95
CA PRO A 719 2.12 9.37 24.77
C PRO A 719 0.66 9.08 25.12
N CYS A 720 -0.07 8.46 24.20
CA CYS A 720 -1.46 8.08 24.34
C CYS A 720 -1.58 6.55 24.32
N GLY A 721 -2.32 5.98 25.26
CA GLY A 721 -2.89 4.66 25.11
C GLY A 721 -4.23 4.78 24.39
N GLY A 722 -4.64 3.72 23.68
CA GLY A 722 -5.87 3.80 22.91
C GLY A 722 -6.23 2.51 22.19
N ALA A 723 -7.03 2.67 21.16
CA ALA A 723 -7.46 1.57 20.30
C ALA A 723 -7.28 1.96 18.82
N ARG A 724 -6.76 1.02 18.04
CA ARG A 724 -6.83 1.05 16.58
C ARG A 724 -8.15 0.44 16.15
N ILE A 725 -8.83 1.11 15.24
CA ILE A 725 -10.11 0.70 14.67
C ILE A 725 -9.83 -0.03 13.35
N VAL A 726 -10.25 -1.28 13.27
CA VAL A 726 -10.09 -2.13 12.10
C VAL A 726 -11.43 -2.32 11.44
N LEU A 727 -11.57 -1.85 10.23
CA LEU A 727 -12.74 -2.11 9.41
C LEU A 727 -12.67 -3.55 8.90
N THR A 728 -13.60 -4.40 9.35
CA THR A 728 -13.66 -5.83 8.99
C THR A 728 -14.72 -6.14 7.95
N ASP A 729 -15.78 -5.32 7.92
CA ASP A 729 -16.87 -5.39 6.93
C ASP A 729 -17.47 -4.00 6.79
N ARG A 730 -17.22 -3.35 5.66
CA ARG A 730 -17.68 -1.98 5.40
C ARG A 730 -19.18 -1.87 5.17
N ASP A 731 -19.82 -2.93 4.67
CA ASP A 731 -21.26 -2.94 4.40
C ASP A 731 -22.08 -3.14 5.67
N ALA A 732 -21.50 -3.81 6.67
CA ALA A 732 -22.05 -3.92 8.01
C ALA A 732 -21.70 -2.74 8.92
N LEU A 733 -20.79 -1.84 8.51
CA LEU A 733 -20.34 -0.71 9.31
C LEU A 733 -21.46 0.30 9.53
N ASN A 734 -21.69 0.66 10.81
CA ASN A 734 -22.29 1.93 11.18
C ASN A 734 -21.23 2.82 11.85
N ALA A 735 -20.72 3.79 11.11
CA ALA A 735 -19.63 4.64 11.55
C ALA A 735 -20.00 5.50 12.78
N VAL A 736 -21.24 5.99 12.83
CA VAL A 736 -21.73 6.81 13.94
C VAL A 736 -21.83 5.97 15.22
N ASP A 737 -22.27 4.72 15.11
CA ASP A 737 -22.30 3.78 16.24
C ASP A 737 -20.90 3.54 16.80
N VAL A 738 -19.86 3.46 15.93
CA VAL A 738 -18.45 3.36 16.36
C VAL A 738 -18.05 4.56 17.20
N GLY A 739 -18.26 5.78 16.69
CA GLY A 739 -17.90 7.00 17.41
C GLY A 739 -18.62 7.16 18.74
N LEU A 740 -19.92 6.88 18.76
CA LEU A 740 -20.73 6.97 19.98
C LEU A 740 -20.38 5.87 21.01
N THR A 741 -20.07 4.66 20.56
CA THR A 741 -19.60 3.58 21.45
C THR A 741 -18.25 3.97 22.10
N ILE A 742 -17.35 4.57 21.34
CA ILE A 742 -16.09 5.08 21.88
C ILE A 742 -16.40 6.16 22.93
N ALA A 743 -17.28 7.13 22.62
CA ALA A 743 -17.65 8.19 23.55
C ALA A 743 -18.26 7.66 24.87
N VAL A 744 -19.23 6.74 24.78
CA VAL A 744 -19.87 6.11 25.94
C VAL A 744 -18.83 5.33 26.76
N THR A 745 -17.95 4.59 26.11
CA THR A 745 -16.90 3.82 26.78
C THR A 745 -15.88 4.75 27.46
N MET A 746 -15.46 5.84 26.80
CA MET A 746 -14.58 6.85 27.38
C MET A 746 -15.22 7.52 28.60
N GLN A 747 -16.46 7.91 28.48
CA GLN A 747 -17.23 8.52 29.62
C GLN A 747 -17.31 7.56 30.80
N ARG A 748 -17.64 6.30 30.55
CA ARG A 748 -17.77 5.27 31.59
C ARG A 748 -16.43 4.93 32.27
N LEU A 749 -15.35 4.83 31.53
CA LEU A 749 -14.05 4.41 32.06
C LEU A 749 -13.25 5.57 32.67
N TYR A 750 -13.37 6.76 32.12
CA TYR A 750 -12.48 7.89 32.45
C TYR A 750 -13.20 9.14 32.95
N GLY A 751 -14.55 9.13 32.96
CA GLY A 751 -15.36 10.17 33.58
C GLY A 751 -14.99 11.59 33.14
N THR A 752 -14.64 12.42 34.10
CA THR A 752 -14.30 13.85 33.89
C THR A 752 -13.03 14.09 33.11
N ASN A 753 -12.15 13.08 32.93
CA ASN A 753 -10.99 13.20 32.05
C ASN A 753 -11.39 13.23 30.58
N PHE A 754 -12.56 12.69 30.23
CA PHE A 754 -13.12 12.75 28.89
C PHE A 754 -13.97 14.01 28.72
N ALA A 755 -13.50 14.96 27.94
CA ALA A 755 -14.18 16.24 27.70
C ALA A 755 -15.32 16.07 26.68
N ALA A 756 -16.35 15.30 27.03
CA ALA A 756 -17.47 14.96 26.16
C ALA A 756 -18.18 16.21 25.57
N GLU A 757 -18.24 17.33 26.29
CA GLU A 757 -18.85 18.57 25.82
C GLU A 757 -18.24 19.12 24.53
N LYS A 758 -16.98 18.84 24.27
CA LYS A 758 -16.30 19.27 23.04
C LYS A 758 -16.87 18.60 21.79
N MET A 759 -17.52 17.43 21.92
CA MET A 759 -18.20 16.78 20.81
C MET A 759 -19.35 17.63 20.25
N GLN A 760 -19.96 18.49 21.04
CA GLN A 760 -21.14 19.28 20.66
C GLN A 760 -20.87 20.17 19.44
N VAL A 761 -19.63 20.55 19.18
CA VAL A 761 -19.24 21.38 18.03
C VAL A 761 -19.65 20.72 16.71
N LEU A 762 -19.44 19.39 16.61
CA LEU A 762 -19.72 18.59 15.40
C LEU A 762 -21.00 17.77 15.53
N LEU A 763 -21.30 17.26 16.71
CA LEU A 763 -22.49 16.46 16.98
C LEU A 763 -23.79 17.25 16.81
N ARG A 764 -23.83 18.48 17.32
CA ARG A 764 -24.98 19.41 17.21
C ARG A 764 -26.34 18.79 17.63
N GLU A 765 -26.30 17.90 18.61
CA GLU A 765 -27.46 17.24 19.20
C GLU A 765 -27.30 17.16 20.74
N PRO A 766 -27.87 18.13 21.48
CA PRO A 766 -27.68 18.22 22.94
C PRO A 766 -28.18 17.01 23.70
N ALA A 767 -29.31 16.38 23.27
CA ALA A 767 -29.87 15.22 23.94
C ALA A 767 -28.96 14.01 23.91
N VAL A 768 -28.25 13.78 22.80
CA VAL A 768 -27.26 12.71 22.67
C VAL A 768 -26.09 12.97 23.62
N LEU A 769 -25.57 14.19 23.64
CA LEU A 769 -24.49 14.56 24.56
C LEU A 769 -24.89 14.38 26.04
N ALA A 770 -26.09 14.83 26.41
CA ALA A 770 -26.61 14.63 27.75
C ALA A 770 -26.76 13.15 28.10
N GLY A 771 -27.25 12.34 27.17
CA GLY A 771 -27.32 10.88 27.31
C GLY A 771 -25.99 10.20 27.52
N ILE A 772 -24.93 10.59 26.77
CA ILE A 772 -23.58 10.09 26.97
C ILE A 772 -23.07 10.41 28.37
N LYS A 773 -23.24 11.66 28.83
CA LYS A 773 -22.85 12.08 30.19
C LYS A 773 -23.65 11.35 31.29
N ALA A 774 -24.88 10.99 31.00
CA ALA A 774 -25.75 10.22 31.92
C ALA A 774 -25.46 8.70 31.88
N GLY A 775 -24.54 8.23 31.04
CA GLY A 775 -24.19 6.82 30.94
C GLY A 775 -25.20 5.96 30.19
N LYS A 776 -26.05 6.55 29.32
CA LYS A 776 -26.97 5.81 28.46
C LYS A 776 -26.25 4.88 27.53
N THR A 777 -26.84 3.75 27.24
CA THR A 777 -26.37 2.79 26.23
C THR A 777 -26.52 3.35 24.81
N LEU A 778 -25.78 2.79 23.86
CA LEU A 778 -25.91 3.16 22.44
C LEU A 778 -27.36 2.97 21.94
N ALA A 779 -28.04 1.90 22.35
CA ALA A 779 -29.43 1.64 21.96
C ALA A 779 -30.40 2.73 22.46
N GLU A 780 -30.26 3.15 23.71
CA GLU A 780 -31.07 4.24 24.28
C GLU A 780 -30.81 5.59 23.60
N LEU A 781 -29.56 5.86 23.22
CA LEU A 781 -29.22 7.06 22.44
C LEU A 781 -29.89 7.02 21.06
N LYS A 782 -29.78 5.90 20.34
CA LYS A 782 -30.34 5.73 18.97
C LYS A 782 -31.86 5.86 18.94
N ALA A 783 -32.56 5.41 19.95
CA ALA A 783 -34.02 5.55 20.05
C ALA A 783 -34.45 7.02 19.95
N GLY A 784 -33.61 7.97 20.42
CA GLY A 784 -33.92 9.40 20.43
C GLY A 784 -34.02 10.06 19.04
N TRP A 785 -33.42 9.51 18.00
CA TRP A 785 -33.46 10.08 16.65
C TRP A 785 -33.92 9.12 15.53
N ALA A 786 -34.37 7.93 15.90
CA ALA A 786 -34.77 6.89 14.94
C ALA A 786 -35.90 7.37 14.00
N ALA A 787 -36.89 8.04 14.51
CA ALA A 787 -38.02 8.56 13.74
C ALA A 787 -37.58 9.67 12.75
N ASP A 788 -36.74 10.59 13.22
CA ASP A 788 -36.21 11.68 12.40
C ASP A 788 -35.33 11.17 11.27
N LEU A 789 -34.55 10.12 11.53
CA LEU A 789 -33.69 9.48 10.54
C LEU A 789 -34.54 8.82 9.42
N GLU A 790 -35.61 8.15 9.77
CA GLU A 790 -36.54 7.57 8.81
C GLU A 790 -37.30 8.66 8.01
N ALA A 791 -37.69 9.76 8.66
CA ALA A 791 -38.24 10.91 7.98
C ALA A 791 -37.25 11.52 6.95
N PHE A 792 -35.97 11.64 7.33
CA PHE A 792 -34.95 12.12 6.42
C PHE A 792 -34.73 11.18 5.23
N LYS A 793 -34.72 9.87 5.43
CA LYS A 793 -34.58 8.90 4.34
C LYS A 793 -35.67 9.10 3.28
N LYS A 794 -36.92 9.30 3.68
CA LYS A 794 -38.01 9.61 2.76
C LYS A 794 -37.85 10.99 2.11
N ARG A 795 -37.41 12.00 2.87
CA ARG A 795 -37.24 13.38 2.40
C ARG A 795 -36.15 13.46 1.32
N ARG A 796 -35.00 12.79 1.49
CA ARG A 796 -33.90 12.81 0.54
C ARG A 796 -34.24 12.17 -0.81
N GLU A 797 -35.19 11.20 -0.85
CA GLU A 797 -35.59 10.50 -2.08
C GLU A 797 -36.04 11.46 -3.18
N LEU A 798 -36.62 12.63 -2.83
CA LEU A 798 -37.04 13.66 -3.76
C LEU A 798 -35.85 14.29 -4.54
N PHE A 799 -34.65 14.18 -4.02
CA PHE A 799 -33.46 14.85 -4.53
C PHE A 799 -32.41 13.90 -5.11
N LEU A 800 -32.61 12.58 -4.91
CA LEU A 800 -31.67 11.58 -5.41
C LEU A 800 -31.61 11.55 -6.94
N LEU A 801 -30.41 11.38 -7.46
CA LEU A 801 -30.10 11.28 -8.90
C LEU A 801 -29.74 9.85 -9.30
N TYR A 802 -29.29 9.05 -8.35
CA TYR A 802 -28.74 7.70 -8.59
C TYR A 802 -29.57 6.66 -7.82
N ARG A 803 -29.60 5.44 -8.32
CA ARG A 803 -30.30 4.28 -7.71
C ARG A 803 -29.37 3.26 -7.11
#